data_8d49f58bcd88d4e5afbc87f52539e1d4
#
_entry.id   8d49f58bcd88d4e5afbc87f52539e1d4
#
_cell.length_a   1.000
_cell.length_b   1.000
_cell.length_c   1.000
_cell.angle_alpha   90.00
_cell.angle_beta   90.00
_cell.angle_gamma   90.00
#
_symmetry.space_group_name_H-M   'P 1'
#
loop_
_entity.id
_entity.type
_entity.pdbx_description
1 polymer ?
#
loop_
_entity_poly.entity_id
_entity_poly.type
_entity_poly.pdbx_seq_one_letter_code
_entity_poly.pdbx_strand_id
1 'polypeptide(L)'
;KLLKVTKQSVVWTGVTALNDSHFGDFVDGEYILEKNLFCIFDIYRFRNRDVKSLPLMKTDDDTTLNTRLGVARAFVDDLKKDFTTAYALIPLRIETKQFLSGEGPTMEEAIRTVLNAEYEFETDGLIFTPKDSEVAPRKDTMGNTWTRVYKWKPADQNSIDFLVMIDEKEGFDPVLNVPAKQGQLYVSRTPSDNNIIYPRETMTGEYAEPTLPENLQKVVEMNTMRIPSIFQPSAPRNPDAYQITIPMSDKGVTVDKNGDKVETNTIIECAYDTATHRWTILRTRYDKTFQYRAQRMPQYGNDISTADSIWTSMHVPIPEDMITTFTTADVNSGLEDDYYRDDLVRDDRVFKDVYSFHNRVKDELYRKNIEKDQTLLELAMGRAGDLPRWKRAHVSKVVGVDISLANITSRIQGAAIRYLENKKKYPHVYLPPALFLEGDMTIFPLLEQEDKYMPILLGTETAPTDYLEKFHGLNEFQVASCQFAIHYACESEEIFRAFVKNVHKYCTNTFFGTCLDGQSVYSLLMGKKTHLFGTEKQLAGEFTKLYEDKENWTEEFGMGVRVFLESFEKPAVEYLVPFGKVTEIFGEYGFTLEETSMFSELYETQKSISLTHEQQTYAFMNRTFVFKRTGKKREPEPEPEPLPGEPEVKVDELAPVPDEKKSKRRLKKKAEEEELEPVLFNVGDETGGVFSKFSNDAKESLDIGGKTYPTVTHYVGSMEALEAKNDALSEKILSAGSAKAVKAHLKKLAKSDSWEAKKDQVMRDAVRAKFIQHPDLRMKLLGTDKRPIGFADARDVYWGIGTSMDTDKAKSASKWRGLNKLGKILEELRARLAEEAS
;
A
#
# COMPACT_ATOMS: atom_id res chain seq x y z
N LYS A 1 -43.74 3.80 -3.65
CA LYS A 1 -43.30 2.59 -2.91
C LYS A 1 -41.99 2.88 -2.22
N LEU A 2 -41.88 2.55 -0.95
CA LEU A 2 -40.59 2.51 -0.25
C LEU A 2 -39.89 1.18 -0.56
N LEU A 3 -38.67 1.25 -1.06
CA LEU A 3 -37.90 0.09 -1.46
C LEU A 3 -36.68 -0.06 -0.55
N LYS A 4 -36.44 -1.28 -0.05
CA LYS A 4 -35.18 -1.69 0.54
C LYS A 4 -34.23 -2.06 -0.59
N VAL A 5 -33.11 -1.34 -0.70
CA VAL A 5 -32.08 -1.58 -1.70
C VAL A 5 -30.82 -2.09 -1.01
N THR A 6 -30.36 -3.25 -1.44
CA THR A 6 -29.06 -3.80 -1.03
C THR A 6 -28.19 -4.02 -2.26
N LYS A 7 -26.91 -4.37 -2.08
CA LYS A 7 -26.04 -4.76 -3.20
C LYS A 7 -26.60 -5.91 -4.05
N GLN A 8 -27.56 -6.67 -3.54
CA GLN A 8 -28.06 -7.92 -4.13
C GLN A 8 -29.52 -7.88 -4.56
N SER A 9 -30.32 -7.02 -3.94
CA SER A 9 -31.78 -7.05 -4.13
C SER A 9 -32.40 -5.67 -3.98
N VAL A 10 -33.53 -5.51 -4.65
CA VAL A 10 -34.45 -4.40 -4.44
C VAL A 10 -35.80 -5.02 -4.07
N VAL A 11 -36.23 -4.78 -2.85
CA VAL A 11 -37.43 -5.36 -2.28
C VAL A 11 -38.39 -4.26 -1.83
N TRP A 12 -39.69 -4.40 -2.16
CA TRP A 12 -40.67 -3.51 -1.64
C TRP A 12 -40.94 -3.83 -0.16
N THR A 13 -40.90 -2.80 0.68
CA THR A 13 -41.10 -2.93 2.15
C THR A 13 -42.58 -3.08 2.59
N GLY A 14 -43.52 -2.95 1.67
CA GLY A 14 -44.97 -2.87 1.99
C GLY A 14 -45.43 -1.42 2.26
N VAL A 15 -44.48 -0.47 2.40
CA VAL A 15 -44.77 0.93 2.65
C VAL A 15 -44.93 1.68 1.30
N THR A 16 -45.94 2.57 1.21
CA THR A 16 -46.22 3.33 -0.01
C THR A 16 -46.40 4.81 0.32
N ALA A 17 -45.76 5.68 -0.43
CA ALA A 17 -45.99 7.13 -0.34
C ALA A 17 -47.39 7.51 -0.86
N LEU A 18 -48.05 8.44 -0.20
CA LEU A 18 -49.40 8.93 -0.57
C LEU A 18 -49.32 10.02 -1.65
N ASN A 19 -48.15 10.61 -1.86
CA ASN A 19 -47.93 11.63 -2.86
C ASN A 19 -46.52 11.45 -3.50
N ASP A 20 -46.25 12.25 -4.56
CA ASP A 20 -45.01 12.13 -5.32
C ASP A 20 -43.86 13.02 -4.79
N SER A 21 -44.07 13.74 -3.67
CA SER A 21 -43.05 14.63 -3.08
C SER A 21 -41.78 13.87 -2.67
N HIS A 22 -41.93 12.58 -2.33
CA HIS A 22 -40.85 11.69 -1.91
C HIS A 22 -40.25 10.82 -3.04
N PHE A 23 -40.58 11.14 -4.28
CA PHE A 23 -40.02 10.38 -5.40
C PHE A 23 -38.52 10.59 -5.51
N GLY A 24 -37.78 9.51 -5.41
CA GLY A 24 -36.32 9.52 -5.45
C GLY A 24 -35.64 9.95 -4.15
N ASP A 25 -36.35 10.06 -3.03
CA ASP A 25 -35.70 10.18 -1.72
C ASP A 25 -34.79 8.97 -1.48
N PHE A 26 -33.62 9.21 -0.88
CA PHE A 26 -32.64 8.19 -0.66
C PHE A 26 -31.99 8.35 0.73
N VAL A 27 -32.26 7.37 1.58
CA VAL A 27 -31.74 7.27 2.95
C VAL A 27 -30.80 6.08 3.08
N ASP A 28 -29.81 6.20 3.94
CA ASP A 28 -28.90 5.14 4.33
C ASP A 28 -29.08 4.76 5.79
N GLY A 29 -29.00 3.47 6.10
CA GLY A 29 -29.29 3.01 7.45
C GLY A 29 -28.99 1.54 7.66
N GLU A 30 -29.18 1.10 8.88
CA GLU A 30 -29.02 -0.28 9.32
C GLU A 30 -30.35 -0.94 9.55
N TYR A 31 -30.56 -2.12 8.98
CA TYR A 31 -31.76 -2.89 9.17
C TYR A 31 -31.58 -3.98 10.21
N ILE A 32 -32.24 -3.82 11.35
CA ILE A 32 -32.25 -4.76 12.47
C ILE A 32 -33.39 -5.74 12.24
N LEU A 33 -33.06 -6.91 11.72
CA LEU A 33 -34.03 -7.90 11.22
C LEU A 33 -34.99 -8.36 12.32
N GLU A 34 -34.47 -8.66 13.51
CA GLU A 34 -35.22 -9.21 14.64
C GLU A 34 -36.29 -8.26 15.17
N LYS A 35 -36.09 -6.96 15.00
CA LYS A 35 -36.99 -5.90 15.43
C LYS A 35 -37.82 -5.31 14.31
N ASN A 36 -37.60 -5.74 13.07
CA ASN A 36 -38.13 -5.11 11.85
C ASN A 36 -37.95 -3.59 11.88
N LEU A 37 -36.77 -3.15 12.32
CA LEU A 37 -36.39 -1.75 12.53
C LEU A 37 -35.32 -1.32 11.53
N PHE A 38 -35.52 -0.19 10.86
CA PHE A 38 -34.52 0.47 10.02
C PHE A 38 -34.03 1.76 10.68
N CYS A 39 -32.79 1.78 11.16
CA CYS A 39 -32.15 2.91 11.80
C CYS A 39 -31.39 3.75 10.77
N ILE A 40 -31.93 4.90 10.39
CA ILE A 40 -31.31 5.84 9.46
C ILE A 40 -30.10 6.51 10.13
N PHE A 41 -28.95 6.44 9.52
CA PHE A 41 -27.76 7.19 9.96
C PHE A 41 -27.31 8.28 8.98
N ASP A 42 -27.83 8.28 7.73
CA ASP A 42 -27.56 9.36 6.77
C ASP A 42 -28.71 9.46 5.73
N ILE A 43 -28.75 10.59 5.02
CA ILE A 43 -29.72 10.85 3.96
C ILE A 43 -29.02 11.62 2.83
N TYR A 44 -29.22 11.21 1.59
CA TYR A 44 -28.54 11.76 0.43
C TYR A 44 -29.45 12.58 -0.47
N ARG A 45 -30.75 12.29 -0.46
CA ARG A 45 -31.75 13.01 -1.22
C ARG A 45 -33.08 13.06 -0.47
N PHE A 46 -33.71 14.24 -0.43
CA PHE A 46 -34.98 14.47 0.25
C PHE A 46 -35.86 15.46 -0.52
N ARG A 47 -37.11 15.08 -0.82
CA ARG A 47 -38.10 15.91 -1.55
C ARG A 47 -37.47 16.54 -2.81
N ASN A 48 -36.84 15.70 -3.63
CA ASN A 48 -36.18 16.07 -4.88
C ASN A 48 -34.90 16.95 -4.75
N ARG A 49 -34.44 17.22 -3.53
CA ARG A 49 -33.22 18.00 -3.24
C ARG A 49 -32.06 17.04 -2.91
N ASP A 50 -30.91 17.24 -3.55
CA ASP A 50 -29.64 16.63 -3.14
C ASP A 50 -29.14 17.32 -1.86
N VAL A 51 -28.90 16.52 -0.79
CA VAL A 51 -28.49 17.05 0.51
C VAL A 51 -27.10 16.58 0.93
N LYS A 52 -26.36 15.91 0.05
CA LYS A 52 -25.03 15.34 0.34
C LYS A 52 -23.98 16.38 0.73
N SER A 53 -24.11 17.61 0.22
CA SER A 53 -23.23 18.73 0.57
C SER A 53 -23.50 19.39 1.92
N LEU A 54 -24.57 18.98 2.60
CA LEU A 54 -24.87 19.50 3.95
C LEU A 54 -23.97 18.82 4.99
N PRO A 55 -23.62 19.50 6.09
CA PRO A 55 -23.00 18.86 7.24
C PRO A 55 -23.91 17.78 7.83
N LEU A 56 -23.36 16.82 8.55
CA LEU A 56 -24.13 15.75 9.18
C LEU A 56 -25.07 16.35 10.24
N MET A 57 -24.55 17.12 11.19
CA MET A 57 -25.29 17.74 12.28
C MET A 57 -24.60 19.00 12.80
N LYS A 58 -25.33 19.86 13.50
CA LYS A 58 -24.77 21.01 14.25
C LYS A 58 -24.88 20.81 15.75
N THR A 59 -26.04 20.34 16.19
CA THR A 59 -26.35 20.02 17.60
C THR A 59 -26.98 18.65 17.66
N ASP A 60 -26.97 18.04 18.82
CA ASP A 60 -27.54 16.70 19.06
C ASP A 60 -29.05 16.65 18.76
N ASP A 61 -29.79 17.76 19.03
CA ASP A 61 -31.21 17.89 18.74
C ASP A 61 -31.51 18.60 17.42
N ASP A 62 -30.56 18.58 16.46
CA ASP A 62 -30.72 19.31 15.21
C ASP A 62 -31.93 18.81 14.41
N THR A 63 -32.93 19.69 14.22
CA THR A 63 -34.11 19.46 13.41
C THR A 63 -34.16 20.37 12.18
N THR A 64 -33.09 21.10 11.90
CA THR A 64 -33.05 22.04 10.80
C THR A 64 -32.84 21.31 9.47
N LEU A 65 -33.43 21.79 8.38
CA LEU A 65 -33.23 21.25 7.02
C LEU A 65 -31.87 21.65 6.42
N ASN A 66 -30.98 22.21 7.24
CA ASN A 66 -29.62 22.60 6.84
C ASN A 66 -28.55 21.59 7.25
N THR A 67 -28.96 20.45 7.81
CA THR A 67 -28.10 19.31 8.14
C THR A 67 -28.73 18.00 7.67
N ARG A 68 -27.90 16.99 7.40
CA ARG A 68 -28.42 15.71 6.94
C ARG A 68 -29.23 14.99 8.02
N LEU A 69 -28.80 15.07 9.28
CA LEU A 69 -29.55 14.47 10.40
C LEU A 69 -30.89 15.17 10.63
N GLY A 70 -30.95 16.50 10.55
CA GLY A 70 -32.20 17.23 10.62
C GLY A 70 -33.14 16.89 9.47
N VAL A 71 -32.63 16.74 8.27
CA VAL A 71 -33.39 16.27 7.09
C VAL A 71 -33.88 14.82 7.28
N ALA A 72 -33.03 13.93 7.84
CA ALA A 72 -33.44 12.55 8.15
C ALA A 72 -34.56 12.46 9.17
N ARG A 73 -34.52 13.30 10.22
CA ARG A 73 -35.62 13.43 11.21
C ARG A 73 -36.92 13.93 10.55
N ALA A 74 -36.83 14.93 9.67
CA ALA A 74 -37.96 15.41 8.89
C ALA A 74 -38.55 14.31 7.99
N PHE A 75 -37.71 13.48 7.37
CA PHE A 75 -38.15 12.34 6.58
C PHE A 75 -38.92 11.31 7.44
N VAL A 76 -38.42 11.01 8.66
CA VAL A 76 -39.12 10.12 9.59
C VAL A 76 -40.47 10.69 10.03
N ASP A 77 -40.54 12.01 10.23
CA ASP A 77 -41.81 12.67 10.54
C ASP A 77 -42.81 12.67 9.37
N ASP A 78 -42.30 12.78 8.14
CA ASP A 78 -43.11 12.65 6.93
C ASP A 78 -43.67 11.23 6.75
N LEU A 79 -42.97 10.19 7.20
CA LEU A 79 -43.45 8.80 7.13
C LEU A 79 -44.80 8.64 7.86
N LYS A 80 -45.04 9.39 8.90
CA LYS A 80 -46.31 9.36 9.67
C LYS A 80 -47.47 10.03 8.93
N LYS A 81 -47.19 10.95 8.00
CA LYS A 81 -48.19 11.82 7.33
C LYS A 81 -48.37 11.42 5.85
N ASP A 82 -47.28 11.17 5.16
CA ASP A 82 -47.24 11.06 3.72
C ASP A 82 -47.08 9.61 3.22
N PHE A 83 -47.08 8.63 4.13
CA PHE A 83 -46.94 7.22 3.78
C PHE A 83 -48.03 6.35 4.40
N THR A 84 -48.32 5.21 3.78
CA THR A 84 -49.23 4.16 4.27
C THR A 84 -48.51 2.84 4.36
N THR A 85 -48.83 2.06 5.40
CA THR A 85 -48.38 0.69 5.65
C THR A 85 -49.48 -0.34 5.41
N ALA A 86 -50.57 0.03 4.76
CA ALA A 86 -51.74 -0.83 4.56
C ALA A 86 -51.45 -2.17 3.90
N TYR A 87 -50.34 -2.31 3.19
CA TYR A 87 -49.92 -3.51 2.49
C TYR A 87 -48.77 -4.28 3.21
N ALA A 88 -48.35 -3.84 4.39
CA ALA A 88 -47.35 -4.53 5.16
C ALA A 88 -47.96 -5.51 6.15
N LEU A 89 -47.52 -6.77 6.11
CA LEU A 89 -47.93 -7.79 7.10
C LEU A 89 -47.42 -7.43 8.51
N ILE A 90 -46.21 -6.92 8.60
CA ILE A 90 -45.57 -6.41 9.80
C ILE A 90 -45.04 -5.00 9.46
N PRO A 91 -45.50 -3.93 10.17
CA PRO A 91 -45.06 -2.59 9.90
C PRO A 91 -43.54 -2.44 10.11
N LEU A 92 -42.82 -1.96 9.07
CA LEU A 92 -41.43 -1.59 9.20
C LEU A 92 -41.33 -0.34 10.07
N ARG A 93 -40.64 -0.46 11.19
CA ARG A 93 -40.26 0.70 12.00
C ARG A 93 -39.08 1.40 11.34
N ILE A 94 -39.15 2.73 11.25
CA ILE A 94 -38.08 3.56 10.69
C ILE A 94 -37.81 4.69 11.66
N GLU A 95 -36.56 4.78 12.12
CA GLU A 95 -36.12 5.75 13.12
C GLU A 95 -34.74 6.30 12.71
N THR A 96 -34.40 7.47 13.23
CA THR A 96 -33.01 7.97 13.04
C THR A 96 -32.12 7.39 14.13
N LYS A 97 -30.88 7.02 13.77
CA LYS A 97 -29.86 6.68 14.77
C LYS A 97 -29.58 7.89 15.66
N GLN A 98 -29.30 7.65 16.92
CA GLN A 98 -28.91 8.71 17.86
C GLN A 98 -27.45 9.08 17.60
N PHE A 99 -27.18 10.37 17.52
CA PHE A 99 -25.83 10.93 17.44
C PHE A 99 -25.67 11.90 18.61
N LEU A 100 -24.52 11.81 19.28
CA LEU A 100 -24.08 12.77 20.28
C LEU A 100 -22.78 13.41 19.80
N SER A 101 -22.62 14.71 19.97
CA SER A 101 -21.42 15.44 19.58
C SER A 101 -20.66 15.90 20.81
N GLY A 102 -19.35 16.07 20.68
CA GLY A 102 -18.49 16.59 21.72
C GLY A 102 -17.09 16.93 21.24
N GLU A 103 -16.37 17.68 22.07
CA GLU A 103 -14.95 18.00 21.88
C GLU A 103 -14.27 17.96 23.26
N GLY A 104 -13.10 17.31 23.37
CA GLY A 104 -12.44 17.15 24.68
C GLY A 104 -13.32 16.47 25.72
N PRO A 105 -13.51 17.06 26.92
CA PRO A 105 -14.31 16.45 28.00
C PRO A 105 -15.76 16.16 27.63
N THR A 106 -16.37 16.94 26.75
CA THR A 106 -17.76 16.71 26.31
C THR A 106 -17.86 15.51 25.37
N MET A 107 -16.78 15.16 24.64
CA MET A 107 -16.73 13.95 23.86
C MET A 107 -16.65 12.71 24.76
N GLU A 108 -15.88 12.76 25.85
CA GLU A 108 -15.86 11.67 26.84
C GLU A 108 -17.23 11.38 27.40
N GLU A 109 -17.98 12.45 27.78
CA GLU A 109 -19.34 12.33 28.28
C GLU A 109 -20.28 11.73 27.22
N ALA A 110 -20.19 12.17 25.97
CA ALA A 110 -20.99 11.66 24.88
C ALA A 110 -20.69 10.15 24.64
N ILE A 111 -19.42 9.74 24.66
CA ILE A 111 -19.04 8.33 24.51
C ILE A 111 -19.61 7.49 25.65
N ARG A 112 -19.42 7.92 26.91
CA ARG A 112 -19.97 7.22 28.08
C ARG A 112 -21.51 7.11 28.03
N THR A 113 -22.17 8.17 27.56
CA THR A 113 -23.63 8.17 27.41
C THR A 113 -24.08 7.14 26.39
N VAL A 114 -23.42 7.06 25.22
CA VAL A 114 -23.77 6.09 24.17
C VAL A 114 -23.47 4.66 24.61
N LEU A 115 -22.32 4.40 25.25
CA LEU A 115 -21.95 3.07 25.73
C LEU A 115 -22.87 2.55 26.85
N ASN A 116 -23.33 3.40 27.72
CA ASN A 116 -24.22 3.04 28.84
C ASN A 116 -25.72 3.07 28.50
N ALA A 117 -26.09 3.49 27.28
CA ALA A 117 -27.50 3.50 26.88
C ALA A 117 -28.01 2.08 26.66
N GLU A 118 -29.25 1.85 27.12
CA GLU A 118 -29.95 0.61 26.85
C GLU A 118 -30.57 0.63 25.44
N TYR A 119 -30.22 -0.34 24.62
CA TYR A 119 -30.76 -0.54 23.28
C TYR A 119 -31.64 -1.78 23.24
N GLU A 120 -32.70 -1.77 22.45
CA GLU A 120 -33.55 -2.94 22.23
C GLU A 120 -32.93 -3.99 21.28
N PHE A 121 -31.71 -3.78 20.88
CA PHE A 121 -30.90 -4.65 19.97
C PHE A 121 -29.43 -4.65 20.42
N GLU A 122 -28.69 -5.68 20.04
CA GLU A 122 -27.28 -5.77 20.33
C GLU A 122 -26.47 -4.75 19.54
N THR A 123 -25.49 -4.16 20.19
CA THR A 123 -24.51 -3.23 19.58
C THR A 123 -23.13 -3.84 19.58
N ASP A 124 -22.32 -3.55 18.55
CA ASP A 124 -20.98 -4.10 18.38
C ASP A 124 -19.86 -3.05 18.54
N GLY A 125 -20.20 -1.87 19.08
CA GLY A 125 -19.23 -0.80 19.34
C GLY A 125 -19.70 0.58 18.92
N LEU A 126 -18.76 1.47 18.61
CA LEU A 126 -19.00 2.88 18.30
C LEU A 126 -18.58 3.24 16.88
N ILE A 127 -19.27 4.21 16.28
CA ILE A 127 -18.89 4.82 15.01
C ILE A 127 -18.68 6.31 15.22
N PHE A 128 -17.48 6.80 14.95
CA PHE A 128 -17.12 8.21 15.00
C PHE A 128 -17.23 8.80 13.59
N THR A 129 -18.10 9.81 13.44
CA THR A 129 -18.37 10.44 12.14
C THR A 129 -18.17 11.95 12.24
N PRO A 130 -17.45 12.60 11.31
CA PRO A 130 -17.26 14.05 11.32
C PRO A 130 -18.59 14.79 11.19
N LYS A 131 -18.94 15.63 12.19
CA LYS A 131 -20.24 16.32 12.26
C LYS A 131 -20.42 17.41 11.18
N ASP A 132 -19.34 18.12 10.85
CA ASP A 132 -19.36 19.30 9.99
C ASP A 132 -19.10 18.99 8.51
N SER A 133 -18.89 17.72 8.18
CA SER A 133 -18.50 17.31 6.83
C SER A 133 -19.70 16.95 5.95
N GLU A 134 -19.63 17.31 4.68
CA GLU A 134 -20.44 16.73 3.63
C GLU A 134 -20.23 15.21 3.52
N VAL A 135 -21.09 14.51 2.75
CA VAL A 135 -20.83 13.10 2.39
C VAL A 135 -19.50 13.02 1.68
N ALA A 136 -18.66 12.06 2.08
CA ALA A 136 -17.26 11.97 1.71
C ALA A 136 -17.00 12.36 0.25
N PRO A 137 -16.26 13.45 -0.01
CA PRO A 137 -15.81 13.77 -1.35
C PRO A 137 -14.84 12.71 -1.83
N ARG A 138 -14.72 12.54 -3.15
CA ARG A 138 -13.82 11.53 -3.75
C ARG A 138 -12.39 11.55 -3.22
N LYS A 139 -11.89 12.74 -2.87
CA LYS A 139 -10.54 12.92 -2.30
C LYS A 139 -10.37 12.34 -0.88
N ASP A 140 -11.46 12.17 -0.15
CA ASP A 140 -11.46 11.67 1.23
C ASP A 140 -11.89 10.18 1.29
N THR A 141 -11.88 9.49 0.15
CA THR A 141 -12.18 8.08 0.06
C THR A 141 -10.97 7.30 -0.46
N MET A 142 -10.62 6.21 0.23
CA MET A 142 -9.69 5.22 -0.27
C MET A 142 -10.51 4.07 -0.86
N GLY A 143 -10.56 3.98 -2.19
CA GLY A 143 -11.51 3.12 -2.88
C GLY A 143 -12.96 3.55 -2.62
N ASN A 144 -13.74 2.73 -1.90
CA ASN A 144 -15.14 3.01 -1.51
C ASN A 144 -15.29 3.30 -0.01
N THR A 145 -14.18 3.50 0.72
CA THR A 145 -14.19 3.70 2.17
C THR A 145 -13.89 5.16 2.52
N TRP A 146 -14.73 5.74 3.34
CA TRP A 146 -14.49 7.08 3.87
C TRP A 146 -13.45 7.01 4.99
N THR A 147 -12.27 7.57 4.77
CA THR A 147 -11.10 7.49 5.68
C THR A 147 -11.28 8.26 7.00
N ARG A 148 -12.22 9.21 7.06
CA ARG A 148 -12.50 10.01 8.26
C ARG A 148 -13.58 9.44 9.19
N VAL A 149 -14.12 8.26 8.88
CA VAL A 149 -15.06 7.54 9.74
C VAL A 149 -14.33 6.42 10.45
N TYR A 150 -14.30 6.46 11.77
CA TYR A 150 -13.65 5.46 12.60
C TYR A 150 -14.67 4.57 13.28
N LYS A 151 -14.37 3.28 13.38
CA LYS A 151 -15.17 2.28 14.08
C LYS A 151 -14.34 1.68 15.20
N TRP A 152 -14.85 1.76 16.40
CA TRP A 152 -14.28 1.09 17.55
C TRP A 152 -15.17 -0.09 17.95
N LYS A 153 -14.54 -1.21 18.29
CA LYS A 153 -15.18 -2.42 18.82
C LYS A 153 -14.44 -2.89 20.06
N PRO A 154 -15.15 -3.42 21.07
CA PRO A 154 -14.51 -4.18 22.14
C PRO A 154 -13.65 -5.32 21.56
N ALA A 155 -12.58 -5.71 22.26
CA ALA A 155 -11.64 -6.71 21.77
C ALA A 155 -12.30 -8.05 21.42
N ASP A 156 -13.25 -8.49 22.23
CA ASP A 156 -14.01 -9.73 22.09
C ASP A 156 -15.08 -9.70 20.98
N GLN A 157 -15.38 -8.53 20.43
CA GLN A 157 -16.30 -8.33 19.31
C GLN A 157 -15.60 -8.33 17.95
N ASN A 158 -14.27 -8.41 17.93
CA ASN A 158 -13.52 -8.50 16.68
C ASN A 158 -13.67 -9.89 16.06
N SER A 159 -14.04 -9.93 14.78
CA SER A 159 -14.21 -11.16 14.02
C SER A 159 -13.74 -11.01 12.59
N ILE A 160 -13.28 -12.09 11.99
CA ILE A 160 -12.82 -12.16 10.60
C ILE A 160 -13.67 -13.17 9.84
N ASP A 161 -14.10 -12.78 8.64
CA ASP A 161 -14.78 -13.70 7.73
C ASP A 161 -13.75 -14.44 6.87
N PHE A 162 -13.82 -15.76 6.83
CA PHE A 162 -12.94 -16.64 6.07
C PHE A 162 -13.71 -17.58 5.16
N LEU A 163 -13.15 -17.91 4.01
CA LEU A 163 -13.50 -19.16 3.33
C LEU A 163 -12.83 -20.31 4.07
N VAL A 164 -13.58 -21.31 4.49
CA VAL A 164 -13.04 -22.50 5.15
C VAL A 164 -12.99 -23.71 4.21
N MET A 165 -11.84 -24.38 4.21
CA MET A 165 -11.66 -25.70 3.59
C MET A 165 -11.42 -26.71 4.72
N ILE A 166 -12.30 -27.70 4.88
CA ILE A 166 -12.26 -28.68 5.97
C ILE A 166 -11.70 -30.00 5.42
N ASP A 167 -10.72 -30.54 6.12
CA ASP A 167 -10.12 -31.82 5.77
C ASP A 167 -11.11 -32.97 5.94
N GLU A 168 -11.01 -33.97 5.08
CA GLU A 168 -11.87 -35.17 5.20
C GLU A 168 -11.54 -36.02 6.42
N LYS A 169 -10.26 -36.00 6.84
CA LYS A 169 -9.76 -36.83 7.95
C LYS A 169 -10.30 -36.35 9.29
N GLU A 170 -10.88 -37.25 10.03
CA GLU A 170 -11.30 -37.03 11.41
C GLU A 170 -10.10 -37.09 12.35
N GLY A 171 -10.13 -36.25 13.37
CA GLY A 171 -9.16 -36.16 14.45
C GLY A 171 -9.85 -35.96 15.79
N PHE A 172 -9.14 -35.35 16.72
CA PHE A 172 -9.61 -35.10 18.07
C PHE A 172 -9.16 -33.72 18.55
N ASP A 173 -10.05 -32.99 19.18
CA ASP A 173 -9.71 -31.73 19.87
C ASP A 173 -9.34 -32.03 21.32
N PRO A 174 -8.06 -31.92 21.70
CA PRO A 174 -7.63 -32.26 23.05
C PRO A 174 -8.07 -31.24 24.09
N VAL A 175 -8.43 -30.01 23.68
CA VAL A 175 -8.87 -28.95 24.61
C VAL A 175 -10.34 -29.11 24.96
N LEU A 176 -11.19 -29.34 23.95
CA LEU A 176 -12.62 -29.53 24.14
C LEU A 176 -12.98 -30.98 24.47
N ASN A 177 -12.03 -31.91 24.30
CA ASN A 177 -12.19 -33.34 24.52
C ASN A 177 -13.30 -33.95 23.65
N VAL A 178 -13.38 -33.55 22.38
CA VAL A 178 -14.40 -33.99 21.40
C VAL A 178 -13.76 -34.40 20.07
N PRO A 179 -14.41 -35.23 19.25
CA PRO A 179 -14.03 -35.46 17.88
C PRO A 179 -14.02 -34.13 17.11
N ALA A 180 -13.04 -33.94 16.22
CA ALA A 180 -12.87 -32.69 15.46
C ALA A 180 -12.28 -32.97 14.09
N LYS A 181 -12.41 -31.99 13.18
CA LYS A 181 -11.69 -31.97 11.90
C LYS A 181 -10.77 -30.75 11.85
N GLN A 182 -9.67 -30.87 11.12
CA GLN A 182 -8.82 -29.75 10.79
C GLN A 182 -9.38 -29.01 9.58
N GLY A 183 -9.15 -27.72 9.54
CA GLY A 183 -9.52 -26.87 8.41
C GLY A 183 -8.48 -25.80 8.14
N GLN A 184 -8.58 -25.19 6.97
CA GLN A 184 -7.73 -24.09 6.54
C GLN A 184 -8.57 -22.86 6.22
N LEU A 185 -8.10 -21.70 6.66
CA LEU A 185 -8.77 -20.40 6.53
C LEU A 185 -8.15 -19.58 5.40
N TYR A 186 -9.02 -19.08 4.52
CA TYR A 186 -8.62 -18.27 3.36
C TYR A 186 -9.31 -16.93 3.38
N VAL A 187 -8.59 -15.92 2.88
CA VAL A 187 -9.05 -14.53 2.69
C VAL A 187 -9.02 -14.15 1.22
N SER A 188 -9.68 -13.05 0.86
CA SER A 188 -9.67 -12.51 -0.49
C SER A 188 -8.45 -11.62 -0.69
N ARG A 189 -7.86 -11.69 -1.88
CA ARG A 189 -6.89 -10.70 -2.38
C ARG A 189 -7.12 -10.38 -3.84
N THR A 190 -6.59 -9.25 -4.33
CA THR A 190 -6.53 -9.00 -5.76
C THR A 190 -5.29 -9.67 -6.35
N PRO A 191 -5.31 -10.11 -7.62
CA PRO A 191 -4.13 -10.69 -8.27
C PRO A 191 -2.96 -9.68 -8.41
N SER A 192 -3.27 -8.38 -8.41
CA SER A 192 -2.29 -7.30 -8.43
C SER A 192 -1.65 -7.03 -7.08
N ASP A 193 -2.31 -7.43 -5.97
CA ASP A 193 -1.72 -7.29 -4.66
C ASP A 193 -0.45 -8.13 -4.61
N ASN A 194 0.64 -7.52 -4.19
CA ASN A 194 1.86 -8.26 -3.95
C ASN A 194 1.58 -9.32 -2.89
N ASN A 195 1.62 -10.57 -3.32
CA ASN A 195 1.18 -11.71 -2.53
C ASN A 195 2.19 -12.15 -1.48
N ILE A 196 3.23 -11.38 -1.33
CA ILE A 196 4.35 -11.73 -0.47
C ILE A 196 3.94 -11.41 0.95
N ILE A 197 3.57 -12.46 1.68
CA ILE A 197 3.07 -12.33 3.06
C ILE A 197 4.22 -11.98 4.00
N TYR A 198 5.39 -12.58 3.79
CA TYR A 198 6.60 -12.34 4.56
C TYR A 198 7.72 -11.88 3.63
N PRO A 199 7.75 -10.58 3.28
CA PRO A 199 8.67 -10.09 2.24
C PRO A 199 10.14 -10.34 2.55
N ARG A 200 10.58 -10.15 3.82
CA ARG A 200 11.97 -10.37 4.21
C ARG A 200 12.36 -11.85 4.09
N GLU A 201 11.55 -12.74 4.61
CA GLU A 201 11.80 -14.19 4.56
C GLU A 201 11.70 -14.74 3.12
N THR A 202 10.80 -14.19 2.30
CA THR A 202 10.73 -14.52 0.87
C THR A 202 12.00 -14.05 0.15
N MET A 203 12.50 -12.87 0.48
CA MET A 203 13.73 -12.33 -0.10
C MET A 203 14.94 -13.19 0.25
N THR A 204 15.03 -13.65 1.50
CA THR A 204 16.12 -14.50 2.01
C THR A 204 15.97 -15.99 1.65
N GLY A 205 14.82 -16.38 1.08
CA GLY A 205 14.52 -17.77 0.72
C GLY A 205 14.11 -18.65 1.89
N GLU A 206 13.86 -18.06 3.06
CA GLU A 206 13.42 -18.77 4.28
C GLU A 206 11.92 -19.08 4.29
N TYR A 207 11.15 -18.45 3.42
CA TYR A 207 9.72 -18.64 3.30
C TYR A 207 9.32 -18.92 1.85
N ALA A 208 8.48 -19.94 1.68
CA ALA A 208 7.77 -20.22 0.45
C ALA A 208 6.26 -20.21 0.73
N GLU A 209 5.48 -19.55 -0.13
CA GLU A 209 4.02 -19.51 0.02
C GLU A 209 3.45 -20.94 -0.06
N PRO A 210 2.55 -21.35 0.88
CA PRO A 210 1.90 -22.65 0.83
C PRO A 210 1.10 -22.83 -0.47
N THR A 211 1.17 -24.04 -1.02
CA THR A 211 0.43 -24.39 -2.23
C THR A 211 -1.06 -24.46 -1.94
N LEU A 212 -1.87 -23.75 -2.74
CA LEU A 212 -3.33 -23.84 -2.64
C LEU A 212 -3.83 -25.24 -3.02
N PRO A 213 -4.93 -25.72 -2.41
CA PRO A 213 -5.64 -26.93 -2.85
C PRO A 213 -6.05 -26.84 -4.34
N GLU A 214 -6.08 -27.96 -5.04
CA GLU A 214 -6.32 -28.03 -6.50
C GLU A 214 -7.62 -27.32 -6.94
N ASN A 215 -8.69 -27.46 -6.15
CA ASN A 215 -9.95 -26.77 -6.41
C ASN A 215 -9.86 -25.24 -6.32
N LEU A 216 -9.02 -24.70 -5.42
CA LEU A 216 -8.76 -23.27 -5.31
C LEU A 216 -7.77 -22.80 -6.37
N GLN A 217 -6.80 -23.63 -6.77
CA GLN A 217 -5.91 -23.32 -7.91
C GLN A 217 -6.70 -23.08 -9.18
N LYS A 218 -7.67 -23.95 -9.50
CA LYS A 218 -8.57 -23.78 -10.66
C LYS A 218 -9.37 -22.48 -10.61
N VAL A 219 -9.74 -22.03 -9.40
CA VAL A 219 -10.44 -20.75 -9.22
C VAL A 219 -9.51 -19.57 -9.51
N VAL A 220 -8.25 -19.65 -9.08
CA VAL A 220 -7.23 -18.63 -9.39
C VAL A 220 -7.00 -18.50 -10.90
N GLU A 221 -6.95 -19.63 -11.62
CA GLU A 221 -6.78 -19.63 -13.07
C GLU A 221 -7.96 -18.98 -13.82
N MET A 222 -9.17 -19.09 -13.29
CA MET A 222 -10.40 -18.59 -13.92
C MET A 222 -10.77 -17.16 -13.50
N ASN A 223 -10.21 -16.65 -12.41
CA ASN A 223 -10.64 -15.39 -11.80
C ASN A 223 -9.53 -14.36 -11.78
N THR A 224 -9.75 -13.25 -12.49
CA THR A 224 -8.77 -12.15 -12.63
C THR A 224 -9.00 -11.00 -11.66
N MET A 225 -10.09 -11.00 -10.88
CA MET A 225 -10.46 -9.88 -10.01
C MET A 225 -10.17 -10.13 -8.54
N ARG A 226 -10.45 -11.34 -8.07
CA ARG A 226 -10.23 -11.74 -6.68
C ARG A 226 -9.80 -13.20 -6.64
N ILE A 227 -8.83 -13.51 -5.81
CA ILE A 227 -8.31 -14.88 -5.62
C ILE A 227 -8.23 -15.21 -4.13
N PRO A 228 -8.37 -16.49 -3.75
CA PRO A 228 -8.17 -16.91 -2.38
C PRO A 228 -6.69 -16.89 -2.01
N SER A 229 -6.38 -16.50 -0.78
CA SER A 229 -5.06 -16.58 -0.18
C SER A 229 -5.18 -17.19 1.20
N ILE A 230 -4.25 -18.04 1.58
CA ILE A 230 -4.15 -18.54 2.96
C ILE A 230 -4.00 -17.37 3.92
N PHE A 231 -4.64 -17.43 5.10
CA PHE A 231 -4.54 -16.37 6.08
C PHE A 231 -3.28 -16.53 6.94
N GLN A 232 -2.32 -15.67 6.72
CA GLN A 232 -1.08 -15.58 7.48
C GLN A 232 -0.81 -14.11 7.81
N PRO A 233 -1.15 -13.67 9.02
CA PRO A 233 -1.03 -12.26 9.41
C PRO A 233 0.43 -11.84 9.65
N SER A 234 0.67 -10.54 9.53
CA SER A 234 2.00 -9.94 9.67
C SER A 234 2.31 -9.38 11.05
N ALA A 235 1.31 -8.84 11.75
CA ALA A 235 1.50 -8.14 13.02
C ALA A 235 0.38 -8.48 14.05
N PRO A 236 0.66 -9.30 15.07
CA PRO A 236 1.86 -10.12 15.23
C PRO A 236 1.92 -11.23 14.18
N ARG A 237 3.14 -11.57 13.79
CA ARG A 237 3.38 -12.64 12.82
C ARG A 237 2.91 -14.00 13.37
N ASN A 238 2.07 -14.69 12.60
CA ASN A 238 1.67 -16.06 12.87
C ASN A 238 1.49 -16.85 11.56
N PRO A 239 2.50 -17.63 11.14
CA PRO A 239 2.46 -18.43 9.92
C PRO A 239 1.41 -19.54 9.94
N ASP A 240 0.93 -19.94 11.11
CA ASP A 240 -0.03 -21.03 11.32
C ASP A 240 -1.45 -20.53 11.62
N ALA A 241 -1.70 -19.21 11.59
CA ALA A 241 -3.01 -18.62 11.88
C ALA A 241 -4.12 -19.09 10.91
N TYR A 242 -3.77 -19.65 9.78
CA TYR A 242 -4.73 -20.24 8.84
C TYR A 242 -5.31 -21.58 9.29
N GLN A 243 -4.76 -22.22 10.31
CA GLN A 243 -5.21 -23.53 10.80
C GLN A 243 -6.34 -23.35 11.81
N ILE A 244 -7.39 -24.17 11.65
CA ILE A 244 -8.52 -24.19 12.57
C ILE A 244 -8.90 -25.64 12.91
N THR A 245 -9.17 -25.90 14.20
CA THR A 245 -9.75 -27.15 14.66
C THR A 245 -11.24 -26.96 14.88
N ILE A 246 -12.07 -27.72 14.18
CA ILE A 246 -13.52 -27.57 14.14
C ILE A 246 -14.16 -28.74 14.87
N PRO A 247 -14.87 -28.52 15.99
CA PRO A 247 -15.49 -29.59 16.76
C PRO A 247 -16.60 -30.30 15.97
N MET A 248 -16.82 -31.56 16.26
CA MET A 248 -17.89 -32.37 15.69
C MET A 248 -18.96 -32.63 16.73
N SER A 249 -20.23 -32.59 16.29
CA SER A 249 -21.36 -33.00 17.11
C SER A 249 -21.41 -34.51 17.25
N ASP A 250 -22.27 -35.01 18.16
CA ASP A 250 -22.54 -36.43 18.35
C ASP A 250 -23.04 -37.13 17.07
N LYS A 251 -23.51 -36.34 16.09
CA LYS A 251 -23.96 -36.83 14.77
C LYS A 251 -22.85 -36.99 13.75
N GLY A 252 -21.61 -36.71 14.13
CA GLY A 252 -20.43 -36.80 13.26
C GLY A 252 -20.32 -35.65 12.24
N VAL A 253 -20.94 -34.51 12.50
CA VAL A 253 -20.86 -33.32 11.63
C VAL A 253 -20.12 -32.18 12.32
N THR A 254 -19.30 -31.42 11.58
CA THR A 254 -18.62 -30.21 12.06
C THR A 254 -19.62 -29.13 12.38
N VAL A 255 -19.41 -28.43 13.52
CA VAL A 255 -20.36 -27.44 14.06
C VAL A 255 -19.67 -26.18 14.51
N ASP A 256 -20.41 -25.05 14.51
CA ASP A 256 -20.00 -23.78 15.11
C ASP A 256 -20.28 -23.74 16.63
N LYS A 257 -20.05 -22.61 17.27
CA LYS A 257 -20.26 -22.42 18.71
C LYS A 257 -21.72 -22.62 19.15
N ASN A 258 -22.70 -22.51 18.24
CA ASN A 258 -24.12 -22.68 18.52
C ASN A 258 -24.61 -24.11 18.24
N GLY A 259 -23.74 -24.97 17.70
CA GLY A 259 -24.09 -26.35 17.27
C GLY A 259 -24.65 -26.41 15.85
N ASP A 260 -24.63 -25.29 15.09
CA ASP A 260 -25.06 -25.25 13.71
C ASP A 260 -24.00 -25.88 12.79
N LYS A 261 -24.45 -26.61 11.76
CA LYS A 261 -23.57 -27.32 10.83
C LYS A 261 -22.66 -26.34 10.04
N VAL A 262 -21.36 -26.64 10.05
CA VAL A 262 -20.36 -25.96 9.21
C VAL A 262 -19.94 -26.87 8.06
N GLU A 263 -20.03 -26.40 6.85
CA GLU A 263 -19.63 -27.14 5.64
C GLU A 263 -18.31 -26.61 5.07
N THR A 264 -17.53 -27.52 4.48
CA THR A 264 -16.36 -27.09 3.67
C THR A 264 -16.82 -26.21 2.51
N ASN A 265 -15.93 -25.30 2.06
CA ASN A 265 -16.21 -24.39 0.97
C ASN A 265 -17.37 -23.40 1.26
N THR A 266 -17.44 -22.92 2.50
CA THR A 266 -18.39 -21.88 2.96
C THR A 266 -17.65 -20.71 3.58
N ILE A 267 -18.29 -19.54 3.61
CA ILE A 267 -17.77 -18.38 4.34
C ILE A 267 -18.25 -18.47 5.79
N ILE A 268 -17.31 -18.43 6.71
CA ILE A 268 -17.54 -18.48 8.16
C ILE A 268 -17.02 -17.20 8.81
N GLU A 269 -17.65 -16.78 9.89
CA GLU A 269 -17.20 -15.72 10.76
C GLU A 269 -16.52 -16.32 11.99
N CYS A 270 -15.25 -15.91 12.26
CA CYS A 270 -14.45 -16.46 13.34
C CYS A 270 -13.93 -15.35 14.27
N ALA A 271 -13.92 -15.63 15.57
CA ALA A 271 -13.17 -14.90 16.58
C ALA A 271 -11.92 -15.68 16.97
N TYR A 272 -10.85 -14.95 17.32
CA TYR A 272 -9.59 -15.54 17.78
C TYR A 272 -9.38 -15.23 19.27
N ASP A 273 -9.18 -16.27 20.05
CA ASP A 273 -8.78 -16.13 21.45
C ASP A 273 -7.25 -16.05 21.54
N THR A 274 -6.75 -14.87 21.88
CA THR A 274 -5.31 -14.60 21.97
C THR A 274 -4.65 -15.31 23.17
N ALA A 275 -5.41 -15.68 24.20
CA ALA A 275 -4.89 -16.39 25.38
C ALA A 275 -4.70 -17.89 25.11
N THR A 276 -5.63 -18.51 24.39
CA THR A 276 -5.56 -19.93 24.05
C THR A 276 -5.01 -20.20 22.65
N HIS A 277 -4.75 -19.15 21.87
CA HIS A 277 -4.30 -19.19 20.47
C HIS A 277 -5.23 -20.03 19.56
N ARG A 278 -6.57 -19.84 19.72
CA ARG A 278 -7.56 -20.66 19.03
C ARG A 278 -8.60 -19.84 18.30
N TRP A 279 -9.00 -20.34 17.13
CA TRP A 279 -10.17 -19.87 16.40
C TRP A 279 -11.44 -20.51 16.92
N THR A 280 -12.50 -19.71 17.03
CA THR A 280 -13.86 -20.15 17.30
C THR A 280 -14.77 -19.69 16.17
N ILE A 281 -15.50 -20.62 15.53
CA ILE A 281 -16.50 -20.27 14.51
C ILE A 281 -17.74 -19.72 15.21
N LEU A 282 -18.04 -18.45 14.95
CA LEU A 282 -19.21 -17.77 15.50
C LEU A 282 -20.48 -18.18 14.76
N ARG A 283 -20.40 -18.25 13.43
CA ARG A 283 -21.51 -18.65 12.55
C ARG A 283 -21.05 -18.88 11.11
N THR A 284 -21.87 -19.57 10.33
CA THR A 284 -21.75 -19.57 8.87
C THR A 284 -22.40 -18.31 8.28
N ARG A 285 -21.68 -17.61 7.39
CA ARG A 285 -22.17 -16.44 6.65
C ARG A 285 -22.90 -16.90 5.39
N TYR A 286 -24.16 -17.30 5.52
CA TYR A 286 -24.98 -17.80 4.41
C TYR A 286 -25.13 -16.80 3.28
N ASP A 287 -25.27 -15.51 3.59
CA ASP A 287 -25.34 -14.42 2.64
C ASP A 287 -24.07 -14.33 1.77
N LYS A 288 -22.89 -14.34 2.41
CA LYS A 288 -21.60 -14.31 1.72
C LYS A 288 -21.27 -15.61 1.03
N THR A 289 -21.64 -16.74 1.61
CA THR A 289 -21.49 -18.07 0.99
C THR A 289 -22.29 -18.16 -0.31
N PHE A 290 -23.53 -17.63 -0.31
CA PHE A 290 -24.33 -17.59 -1.53
C PHE A 290 -23.69 -16.71 -2.61
N GLN A 291 -23.18 -15.54 -2.26
CA GLN A 291 -22.48 -14.65 -3.20
C GLN A 291 -21.24 -15.31 -3.80
N TYR A 292 -20.42 -15.95 -2.95
CA TYR A 292 -19.26 -16.72 -3.35
C TYR A 292 -19.63 -17.84 -4.33
N ARG A 293 -20.61 -18.68 -4.00
CA ARG A 293 -21.05 -19.81 -4.84
C ARG A 293 -21.71 -19.34 -6.15
N ALA A 294 -22.40 -18.22 -6.14
CA ALA A 294 -23.07 -17.67 -7.34
C ALA A 294 -22.07 -16.98 -8.31
N GLN A 295 -20.79 -16.86 -7.94
CA GLN A 295 -19.72 -16.24 -8.72
C GLN A 295 -20.01 -14.79 -9.21
N ARG A 296 -21.00 -14.12 -8.63
CA ARG A 296 -21.40 -12.76 -9.03
C ARG A 296 -20.43 -11.69 -8.55
N MET A 297 -19.77 -11.93 -7.43
CA MET A 297 -18.62 -11.19 -6.90
C MET A 297 -17.84 -12.16 -5.99
N PRO A 298 -16.85 -12.87 -6.48
CA PRO A 298 -16.13 -13.85 -5.67
C PRO A 298 -15.34 -13.13 -4.57
N GLN A 299 -15.84 -13.26 -3.35
CA GLN A 299 -15.13 -12.87 -2.14
C GLN A 299 -14.92 -14.14 -1.32
N TYR A 300 -13.67 -14.35 -0.90
CA TYR A 300 -13.25 -15.55 -0.15
C TYR A 300 -13.12 -15.25 1.35
N GLY A 301 -14.05 -14.47 1.89
CA GLY A 301 -13.98 -13.90 3.23
C GLY A 301 -13.65 -12.41 3.20
N ASN A 302 -13.02 -11.89 4.24
CA ASN A 302 -12.49 -10.53 4.25
C ASN A 302 -11.37 -10.35 3.22
N ASP A 303 -11.14 -9.10 2.83
CA ASP A 303 -9.91 -8.73 2.11
C ASP A 303 -8.71 -8.95 3.03
N ILE A 304 -7.56 -9.35 2.48
CA ILE A 304 -6.36 -9.66 3.26
C ILE A 304 -5.90 -8.48 4.14
N SER A 305 -5.99 -7.25 3.63
CA SER A 305 -5.63 -6.06 4.41
C SER A 305 -6.60 -5.81 5.57
N THR A 306 -7.89 -6.02 5.34
CA THR A 306 -8.92 -5.93 6.38
C THR A 306 -8.73 -7.02 7.44
N ALA A 307 -8.48 -8.25 7.03
CA ALA A 307 -8.24 -9.37 7.96
C ALA A 307 -6.99 -9.14 8.81
N ASP A 308 -5.92 -8.62 8.21
CA ASP A 308 -4.67 -8.30 8.90
C ASP A 308 -4.85 -7.17 9.93
N SER A 309 -5.59 -6.12 9.55
CA SER A 309 -5.93 -5.02 10.47
C SER A 309 -6.80 -5.48 11.66
N ILE A 310 -7.79 -6.35 11.40
CA ILE A 310 -8.62 -6.92 12.48
C ILE A 310 -7.77 -7.83 13.38
N TRP A 311 -6.88 -8.64 12.81
CA TRP A 311 -5.94 -9.47 13.57
C TRP A 311 -5.07 -8.63 14.50
N THR A 312 -4.52 -7.53 14.03
CA THR A 312 -3.77 -6.57 14.85
C THR A 312 -4.65 -6.03 15.99
N SER A 313 -5.89 -5.63 15.67
CA SER A 313 -6.84 -5.12 16.68
C SER A 313 -7.24 -6.18 17.73
N MET A 314 -7.21 -7.48 17.39
CA MET A 314 -7.43 -8.56 18.36
C MET A 314 -6.27 -8.71 19.35
N HIS A 315 -5.04 -8.43 18.90
CA HIS A 315 -3.83 -8.58 19.73
C HIS A 315 -3.47 -7.30 20.49
N VAL A 316 -3.74 -6.13 19.87
CA VAL A 316 -3.48 -4.81 20.45
C VAL A 316 -4.78 -3.99 20.36
N PRO A 317 -5.81 -4.32 21.17
CA PRO A 317 -7.07 -3.59 21.14
C PRO A 317 -6.91 -2.20 21.73
N ILE A 318 -7.72 -1.25 21.26
CA ILE A 318 -7.93 0.02 21.96
C ILE A 318 -8.96 -0.25 23.07
N PRO A 319 -8.58 -0.23 24.35
CA PRO A 319 -9.50 -0.53 25.44
C PRO A 319 -10.51 0.63 25.64
N GLU A 320 -11.64 0.32 26.28
CA GLU A 320 -12.72 1.27 26.47
C GLU A 320 -12.32 2.48 27.33
N ASP A 321 -11.48 2.28 28.33
CA ASP A 321 -10.98 3.36 29.20
C ASP A 321 -10.16 4.38 28.40
N MET A 322 -9.39 3.95 27.41
CA MET A 322 -8.63 4.84 26.54
C MET A 322 -9.54 5.78 25.73
N ILE A 323 -10.66 5.30 25.19
CA ILE A 323 -11.61 6.13 24.44
C ILE A 323 -12.52 6.97 25.34
N THR A 324 -12.69 6.58 26.62
CA THR A 324 -13.56 7.27 27.57
C THR A 324 -12.83 8.26 28.46
N THR A 325 -11.51 8.35 28.43
CA THR A 325 -10.70 9.29 29.22
C THR A 325 -9.74 10.12 28.39
N PHE A 326 -9.61 9.84 27.08
CA PHE A 326 -8.61 10.41 26.18
C PHE A 326 -7.19 10.48 26.79
N THR A 327 -6.92 9.60 27.75
CA THR A 327 -5.57 9.49 28.30
C THR A 327 -4.68 8.93 27.20
N THR A 328 -3.67 9.68 26.81
CA THR A 328 -2.53 9.18 26.04
C THR A 328 -1.66 8.31 26.97
N ALA A 329 -2.25 7.27 27.57
CA ALA A 329 -1.47 6.22 28.20
C ALA A 329 -0.61 5.60 27.08
N ASP A 330 0.66 5.45 27.32
CA ASP A 330 1.68 4.97 26.39
C ASP A 330 1.17 4.02 25.31
N VAL A 331 0.63 4.60 24.23
CA VAL A 331 0.23 3.88 23.01
C VAL A 331 1.47 3.25 22.32
N ASN A 332 2.65 3.55 22.85
CA ASN A 332 3.95 3.12 22.33
C ASN A 332 4.30 1.67 22.62
N SER A 333 3.46 0.90 23.33
CA SER A 333 3.77 -0.50 23.60
C SER A 333 3.11 -1.42 22.58
N GLY A 334 3.69 -1.56 21.38
CA GLY A 334 3.43 -2.68 20.50
C GLY A 334 2.75 -2.43 19.14
N LEU A 335 2.38 -1.19 18.81
CA LEU A 335 2.05 -0.83 17.42
C LEU A 335 3.33 -0.36 16.74
N GLU A 336 3.76 -1.08 15.70
CA GLU A 336 4.82 -0.60 14.81
C GLU A 336 4.42 0.76 14.26
N ASP A 337 5.14 1.81 14.65
CA ASP A 337 4.89 3.17 14.23
C ASP A 337 5.20 3.29 12.73
N ASP A 338 4.17 3.48 11.91
CA ASP A 338 4.36 3.91 10.53
C ASP A 338 4.93 5.34 10.52
N TYR A 339 6.24 5.44 10.32
CA TYR A 339 6.96 6.70 10.25
C TYR A 339 6.56 7.50 9.00
N TYR A 340 6.18 6.82 7.92
CA TYR A 340 5.85 7.45 6.64
C TYR A 340 4.37 7.40 6.32
N ARG A 341 3.81 8.52 5.84
CA ARG A 341 2.46 8.59 5.30
C ARG A 341 2.36 7.92 3.93
N ASP A 342 1.32 7.11 3.76
CA ASP A 342 1.04 6.39 2.52
C ASP A 342 -0.08 7.02 1.68
N ASP A 343 -0.84 7.96 2.25
CA ASP A 343 -2.04 8.55 1.66
C ASP A 343 -1.78 9.74 0.70
N LEU A 344 -0.59 10.35 0.74
CA LEU A 344 -0.25 11.48 -0.12
C LEU A 344 0.40 11.04 -1.44
N VAL A 345 -0.30 11.30 -2.54
CA VAL A 345 0.26 11.14 -3.88
C VAL A 345 1.50 12.05 -4.03
N ARG A 346 2.61 11.51 -4.53
CA ARG A 346 3.89 12.23 -4.67
C ARG A 346 3.76 13.56 -5.41
N ASP A 347 2.88 13.63 -6.41
CA ASP A 347 2.69 14.82 -7.25
C ASP A 347 1.94 15.96 -6.53
N ASP A 348 1.22 15.67 -5.47
CA ASP A 348 0.46 16.66 -4.68
C ASP A 348 1.27 17.27 -3.53
N ARG A 349 2.51 16.82 -3.32
CA ARG A 349 3.38 17.29 -2.24
C ARG A 349 3.94 18.68 -2.53
N VAL A 350 3.89 19.56 -1.56
CA VAL A 350 4.49 20.91 -1.64
C VAL A 350 6.01 20.82 -1.81
N PHE A 351 6.66 19.85 -1.14
CA PHE A 351 8.11 19.65 -1.18
C PHE A 351 8.59 18.68 -2.29
N LYS A 352 7.75 18.34 -3.25
CA LYS A 352 8.09 17.45 -4.37
C LYS A 352 9.42 17.80 -5.06
N ASP A 353 9.63 19.10 -5.35
CA ASP A 353 10.86 19.56 -6.02
C ASP A 353 12.07 19.52 -5.08
N VAL A 354 11.86 19.75 -3.78
CA VAL A 354 12.88 19.56 -2.74
C VAL A 354 13.34 18.11 -2.71
N TYR A 355 12.41 17.15 -2.65
CA TYR A 355 12.76 15.73 -2.67
C TYR A 355 13.49 15.34 -3.96
N SER A 356 13.11 15.94 -5.08
CA SER A 356 13.79 15.73 -6.36
C SER A 356 15.23 16.26 -6.33
N PHE A 357 15.46 17.42 -5.72
CA PHE A 357 16.79 17.98 -5.52
C PHE A 357 17.62 17.14 -4.53
N HIS A 358 17.07 16.78 -3.37
CA HIS A 358 17.71 15.89 -2.39
C HIS A 358 18.14 14.57 -3.01
N ASN A 359 17.30 13.98 -3.84
CA ASN A 359 17.62 12.75 -4.55
C ASN A 359 18.81 12.90 -5.49
N ARG A 360 18.96 14.05 -6.18
CA ARG A 360 20.14 14.31 -7.03
C ARG A 360 21.41 14.48 -6.23
N VAL A 361 21.34 15.17 -5.08
CA VAL A 361 22.49 15.28 -4.18
C VAL A 361 22.94 13.90 -3.71
N LYS A 362 22.00 13.04 -3.31
CA LYS A 362 22.31 11.65 -2.95
C LYS A 362 22.89 10.87 -4.14
N ASP A 363 22.32 11.02 -5.34
CA ASP A 363 22.84 10.35 -6.55
C ASP A 363 24.31 10.67 -6.80
N GLU A 364 24.69 11.93 -6.60
CA GLU A 364 26.08 12.38 -6.75
C GLU A 364 26.98 11.80 -5.65
N LEU A 365 26.51 11.80 -4.38
CA LEU A 365 27.27 11.23 -3.26
C LEU A 365 27.58 9.74 -3.48
N TYR A 366 26.57 8.94 -3.85
CA TYR A 366 26.77 7.50 -4.11
C TYR A 366 27.72 7.28 -5.29
N ARG A 367 27.55 8.04 -6.37
CA ARG A 367 28.41 7.96 -7.56
C ARG A 367 29.88 8.28 -7.28
N LYS A 368 30.14 9.25 -6.39
CA LYS A 368 31.51 9.68 -6.06
C LYS A 368 32.20 8.77 -5.05
N ASN A 369 31.46 8.22 -4.10
CA ASN A 369 32.01 7.59 -2.90
C ASN A 369 31.92 6.07 -2.88
N ILE A 370 31.28 5.45 -3.87
CA ILE A 370 31.22 4.00 -3.99
C ILE A 370 31.91 3.58 -5.31
N GLU A 371 32.90 2.73 -5.19
CA GLU A 371 33.50 2.03 -6.32
C GLU A 371 32.73 0.73 -6.61
N LYS A 372 32.76 0.32 -7.87
CA LYS A 372 32.12 -0.93 -8.28
C LYS A 372 32.61 -2.10 -7.43
N ASP A 373 31.69 -3.01 -7.11
CA ASP A 373 31.92 -4.25 -6.36
C ASP A 373 32.28 -4.07 -4.88
N GLN A 374 32.22 -2.85 -4.32
CA GLN A 374 32.34 -2.65 -2.88
C GLN A 374 31.10 -3.13 -2.13
N THR A 375 31.27 -3.49 -0.84
CA THR A 375 30.18 -3.79 0.09
C THR A 375 29.69 -2.53 0.79
N LEU A 376 28.39 -2.43 1.02
CA LEU A 376 27.75 -1.26 1.62
C LEU A 376 26.98 -1.62 2.88
N LEU A 377 27.23 -0.86 3.96
CA LEU A 377 26.36 -0.78 5.14
C LEU A 377 25.49 0.47 5.03
N GLU A 378 24.17 0.31 4.92
CA GLU A 378 23.22 1.41 4.84
C GLU A 378 22.54 1.59 6.19
N LEU A 379 22.86 2.68 6.91
CA LEU A 379 22.33 2.98 8.24
C LEU A 379 21.04 3.81 8.14
N ALA A 380 20.05 3.47 8.93
CA ALA A 380 18.73 4.08 8.92
C ALA A 380 18.14 4.11 7.48
N MET A 381 18.12 2.93 6.84
CA MET A 381 17.78 2.81 5.42
C MET A 381 16.31 3.12 5.09
N GLY A 382 15.46 3.21 6.12
CA GLY A 382 14.01 3.35 5.95
C GLY A 382 13.43 2.21 5.09
N ARG A 383 12.58 2.59 4.19
CA ARG A 383 11.95 1.67 3.21
C ARG A 383 12.84 1.42 1.97
N ALA A 384 14.17 1.37 2.12
CA ALA A 384 15.15 1.20 1.03
C ALA A 384 15.00 2.20 -0.13
N GLY A 385 14.83 3.48 0.20
CA GLY A 385 14.69 4.54 -0.79
C GLY A 385 15.91 4.71 -1.71
N ASP A 386 17.08 4.24 -1.29
CA ASP A 386 18.35 4.35 -1.99
C ASP A 386 18.70 3.12 -2.87
N LEU A 387 17.81 2.14 -2.95
CA LEU A 387 17.97 0.96 -3.82
C LEU A 387 18.32 1.29 -5.29
N PRO A 388 17.77 2.33 -5.96
CA PRO A 388 18.21 2.71 -7.31
C PRO A 388 19.67 3.15 -7.36
N ARG A 389 20.23 3.69 -6.26
CA ARG A 389 21.62 4.12 -6.13
C ARG A 389 22.56 2.95 -5.98
N TRP A 390 22.18 1.97 -5.15
CA TRP A 390 22.93 0.70 -5.01
C TRP A 390 23.14 0.00 -6.35
N LYS A 391 22.07 -0.02 -7.18
CA LYS A 391 22.13 -0.57 -8.55
C LYS A 391 23.09 0.19 -9.45
N ARG A 392 22.97 1.54 -9.48
CA ARG A 392 23.80 2.38 -10.35
C ARG A 392 25.28 2.36 -9.97
N ALA A 393 25.56 2.29 -8.67
CA ALA A 393 26.91 2.17 -8.14
C ALA A 393 27.52 0.76 -8.30
N HIS A 394 26.71 -0.24 -8.75
CA HIS A 394 27.13 -1.63 -8.84
C HIS A 394 27.76 -2.18 -7.54
N VAL A 395 27.12 -1.88 -6.41
CA VAL A 395 27.50 -2.41 -5.08
C VAL A 395 27.44 -3.94 -5.11
N SER A 396 28.41 -4.63 -4.53
CA SER A 396 28.44 -6.10 -4.55
C SER A 396 27.41 -6.73 -3.61
N LYS A 397 27.27 -6.17 -2.40
CA LYS A 397 26.30 -6.59 -1.38
C LYS A 397 25.91 -5.39 -0.51
N VAL A 398 24.69 -5.38 -0.04
CA VAL A 398 24.16 -4.36 0.89
C VAL A 398 23.66 -5.04 2.16
N VAL A 399 24.08 -4.54 3.32
CA VAL A 399 23.39 -4.77 4.58
C VAL A 399 22.75 -3.45 4.98
N GLY A 400 21.41 -3.42 5.03
CA GLY A 400 20.64 -2.26 5.43
C GLY A 400 20.09 -2.45 6.84
N VAL A 401 20.20 -1.42 7.68
CA VAL A 401 19.70 -1.45 9.06
C VAL A 401 18.71 -0.33 9.28
N ASP A 402 17.61 -0.64 9.93
CA ASP A 402 16.59 0.34 10.34
C ASP A 402 16.02 -0.06 11.70
N ILE A 403 15.67 0.94 12.54
CA ILE A 403 15.08 0.69 13.84
C ILE A 403 13.64 0.17 13.74
N SER A 404 12.93 0.51 12.65
CA SER A 404 11.55 0.12 12.42
C SER A 404 11.45 -1.18 11.63
N LEU A 405 11.01 -2.25 12.28
CA LEU A 405 10.70 -3.50 11.62
C LEU A 405 9.62 -3.33 10.54
N ALA A 406 8.66 -2.41 10.73
CA ALA A 406 7.63 -2.06 9.74
C ALA A 406 8.23 -1.51 8.45
N ASN A 407 9.23 -0.63 8.54
CA ASN A 407 9.96 -0.14 7.36
C ASN A 407 10.63 -1.27 6.59
N ILE A 408 11.00 -2.37 7.25
CA ILE A 408 11.65 -3.53 6.63
C ILE A 408 10.63 -4.50 6.03
N THR A 409 9.59 -4.86 6.80
CA THR A 409 8.74 -6.02 6.54
C THR A 409 7.35 -5.69 6.00
N SER A 410 6.94 -4.42 5.98
CA SER A 410 5.64 -4.02 5.45
C SER A 410 5.40 -4.59 4.05
N ARG A 411 4.22 -5.20 3.86
CA ARG A 411 3.81 -5.83 2.59
C ARG A 411 3.56 -4.82 1.48
N ILE A 412 3.26 -3.57 1.83
CA ILE A 412 2.83 -2.55 0.89
C ILE A 412 4.03 -1.72 0.43
N GLN A 413 4.86 -1.25 1.37
CA GLN A 413 5.92 -0.29 1.08
C GLN A 413 7.25 -0.57 1.79
N GLY A 414 7.38 -1.70 2.48
CA GLY A 414 8.62 -2.07 3.16
C GLY A 414 9.84 -2.23 2.24
N ALA A 415 11.03 -2.19 2.83
CA ALA A 415 12.28 -2.36 2.09
C ALA A 415 12.34 -3.69 1.34
N ALA A 416 11.93 -4.78 1.99
CA ALA A 416 11.97 -6.11 1.41
C ALA A 416 11.01 -6.26 0.23
N ILE A 417 9.78 -5.75 0.34
CA ILE A 417 8.84 -5.80 -0.78
C ILE A 417 9.32 -4.97 -1.97
N ARG A 418 9.84 -3.76 -1.74
CA ARG A 418 10.43 -2.93 -2.81
C ARG A 418 11.60 -3.60 -3.51
N TYR A 419 12.42 -4.32 -2.75
CA TYR A 419 13.52 -5.11 -3.32
C TYR A 419 13.00 -6.22 -4.23
N LEU A 420 12.02 -7.01 -3.76
CA LEU A 420 11.42 -8.11 -4.51
C LEU A 420 10.68 -7.62 -5.76
N GLU A 421 9.93 -6.53 -5.68
CA GLU A 421 9.26 -5.89 -6.82
C GLU A 421 10.28 -5.41 -7.87
N ASN A 422 11.36 -4.77 -7.41
CA ASN A 422 12.40 -4.33 -8.32
C ASN A 422 13.05 -5.52 -9.05
N LYS A 423 13.30 -6.63 -8.34
CA LYS A 423 13.81 -7.87 -8.91
C LYS A 423 12.83 -8.47 -9.92
N LYS A 424 11.54 -8.47 -9.60
CA LYS A 424 10.46 -8.96 -10.48
C LYS A 424 10.28 -8.08 -11.72
N LYS A 425 10.27 -6.75 -11.54
CA LYS A 425 10.05 -5.76 -12.62
C LYS A 425 11.23 -5.71 -13.61
N TYR A 426 12.44 -5.92 -13.12
CA TYR A 426 13.67 -5.78 -13.88
C TYR A 426 14.58 -7.02 -13.73
N PRO A 427 14.15 -8.23 -14.16
CA PRO A 427 14.86 -9.49 -13.89
C PRO A 427 16.25 -9.57 -14.52
N HIS A 428 16.49 -8.80 -15.58
CA HIS A 428 17.77 -8.76 -16.31
C HIS A 428 18.68 -7.59 -15.91
N VAL A 429 18.21 -6.70 -15.04
CA VAL A 429 19.00 -5.56 -14.56
C VAL A 429 19.70 -5.97 -13.29
N TYR A 430 20.98 -5.61 -13.17
CA TYR A 430 21.75 -5.87 -11.97
C TYR A 430 21.04 -5.31 -10.73
N LEU A 431 20.90 -6.13 -9.72
CA LEU A 431 20.41 -5.78 -8.39
C LEU A 431 21.33 -6.45 -7.36
N PRO A 432 22.04 -5.68 -6.51
CA PRO A 432 22.93 -6.29 -5.52
C PRO A 432 22.13 -7.15 -4.53
N PRO A 433 22.66 -8.30 -4.10
CA PRO A 433 22.11 -8.98 -2.92
C PRO A 433 22.02 -8.02 -1.75
N ALA A 434 20.89 -8.02 -1.04
CA ALA A 434 20.65 -7.16 0.11
C ALA A 434 20.12 -7.99 1.28
N LEU A 435 20.54 -7.65 2.51
CA LEU A 435 20.02 -8.19 3.76
C LEU A 435 19.55 -7.03 4.62
N PHE A 436 18.33 -7.10 5.15
CA PHE A 436 17.73 -6.04 5.94
C PHE A 436 17.55 -6.48 7.38
N LEU A 437 18.11 -5.69 8.29
CA LEU A 437 18.17 -5.98 9.72
C LEU A 437 17.41 -4.93 10.52
N GLU A 438 16.71 -5.38 11.54
CA GLU A 438 16.22 -4.50 12.58
C GLU A 438 17.37 -4.15 13.54
N GLY A 439 17.55 -2.85 13.83
CA GLY A 439 18.58 -2.42 14.75
C GLY A 439 18.66 -0.91 14.92
N ASP A 440 19.01 -0.50 16.11
CA ASP A 440 19.25 0.88 16.46
C ASP A 440 20.73 1.24 16.24
N MET A 441 20.99 2.13 15.28
CA MET A 441 22.36 2.56 14.95
C MET A 441 23.07 3.29 16.10
N THR A 442 22.33 3.73 17.13
CA THR A 442 22.85 4.42 18.31
C THR A 442 23.27 3.46 19.45
N ILE A 443 22.96 2.17 19.32
CA ILE A 443 23.33 1.11 20.25
C ILE A 443 24.52 0.32 19.67
N PHE A 444 25.56 0.12 20.47
CA PHE A 444 26.75 -0.67 20.09
C PHE A 444 26.74 -2.03 20.81
N PRO A 445 27.05 -3.13 20.14
CA PRO A 445 27.36 -3.29 18.71
C PRO A 445 26.10 -3.51 17.83
N LEU A 446 26.04 -2.82 16.68
CA LEU A 446 24.86 -2.72 15.83
C LEU A 446 24.40 -4.07 15.24
N LEU A 447 25.32 -4.82 14.60
CA LEU A 447 24.92 -6.06 13.90
C LEU A 447 24.62 -7.21 14.84
N GLU A 448 24.86 -7.04 16.12
CA GLU A 448 24.60 -8.03 17.18
C GLU A 448 23.23 -7.84 17.85
N GLN A 449 22.41 -6.90 17.36
CA GLN A 449 21.07 -6.62 17.91
C GLN A 449 19.99 -7.55 17.34
N GLU A 450 20.19 -8.14 16.17
CA GLU A 450 19.25 -9.10 15.58
C GLU A 450 19.82 -10.53 15.59
N ASP A 451 19.44 -11.31 16.59
CA ASP A 451 19.92 -12.67 16.83
C ASP A 451 19.78 -13.61 15.63
N LYS A 452 18.77 -13.40 14.81
CA LYS A 452 18.43 -14.27 13.68
C LYS A 452 19.52 -14.33 12.60
N TYR A 453 20.12 -13.19 12.25
CA TYR A 453 21.09 -13.09 11.15
C TYR A 453 22.53 -12.83 11.62
N MET A 454 22.70 -12.45 12.88
CA MET A 454 24.02 -12.20 13.45
C MET A 454 24.97 -13.38 13.28
N PRO A 455 24.61 -14.65 13.59
CA PRO A 455 25.53 -15.77 13.46
C PRO A 455 26.03 -15.98 12.02
N ILE A 456 25.18 -15.69 11.04
CA ILE A 456 25.54 -15.77 9.61
C ILE A 456 26.54 -14.68 9.25
N LEU A 457 26.27 -13.43 9.66
CA LEU A 457 27.15 -12.30 9.40
C LEU A 457 28.50 -12.44 10.07
N LEU A 458 28.54 -13.01 11.27
CA LEU A 458 29.80 -13.31 11.99
C LEU A 458 30.50 -14.55 11.46
N GLY A 459 29.82 -15.38 10.64
CA GLY A 459 30.36 -16.65 10.12
C GLY A 459 30.48 -17.75 11.18
N THR A 460 29.71 -17.64 12.27
CA THR A 460 29.71 -18.65 13.37
C THR A 460 28.73 -19.79 13.13
N GLU A 461 27.72 -19.59 12.26
CA GLU A 461 26.77 -20.63 11.88
C GLU A 461 26.61 -20.70 10.37
N THR A 462 26.21 -21.90 9.89
CA THR A 462 25.91 -22.11 8.47
C THR A 462 24.62 -21.39 8.04
N ALA A 463 24.63 -20.81 6.88
CA ALA A 463 23.44 -20.14 6.35
C ALA A 463 22.35 -21.17 5.96
N PRO A 464 21.09 -20.93 6.33
CA PRO A 464 19.98 -21.86 6.04
C PRO A 464 19.56 -21.85 4.57
N THR A 465 19.96 -20.85 3.78
CA THR A 465 19.62 -20.74 2.36
C THR A 465 20.82 -20.28 1.51
N ASP A 466 20.82 -20.62 0.23
CA ASP A 466 21.82 -20.16 -0.75
C ASP A 466 21.86 -18.62 -0.87
N TYR A 467 20.76 -17.97 -0.54
CA TYR A 467 20.72 -16.50 -0.55
C TYR A 467 21.50 -15.93 0.63
N LEU A 468 21.27 -16.43 1.83
CA LEU A 468 21.94 -16.02 3.05
C LEU A 468 23.42 -16.41 3.09
N GLU A 469 23.81 -17.50 2.39
CA GLU A 469 25.21 -17.87 2.23
C GLU A 469 26.05 -16.76 1.59
N LYS A 470 25.45 -15.89 0.80
CA LYS A 470 26.15 -14.73 0.22
C LYS A 470 26.64 -13.73 1.27
N PHE A 471 26.04 -13.76 2.47
CA PHE A 471 26.35 -12.85 3.57
C PHE A 471 27.16 -13.50 4.69
N HIS A 472 27.47 -14.81 4.57
CA HIS A 472 28.25 -15.53 5.54
C HIS A 472 29.62 -14.88 5.78
N GLY A 473 29.96 -14.53 7.02
CA GLY A 473 31.19 -13.86 7.40
C GLY A 473 31.31 -12.40 6.97
N LEU A 474 30.23 -11.76 6.47
CA LEU A 474 30.23 -10.35 6.05
C LEU A 474 29.94 -9.43 7.26
N ASN A 475 30.95 -9.14 8.06
CA ASN A 475 30.87 -8.30 9.25
C ASN A 475 31.68 -6.99 9.16
N GLU A 476 32.30 -6.73 7.98
CA GLU A 476 32.95 -5.47 7.67
C GLU A 476 32.59 -5.02 6.25
N PHE A 477 32.46 -3.70 6.05
CA PHE A 477 32.05 -3.08 4.80
C PHE A 477 33.06 -2.02 4.36
N GLN A 478 33.37 -1.96 3.07
CA GLN A 478 34.25 -0.91 2.57
C GLN A 478 33.60 0.48 2.70
N VAL A 479 32.29 0.54 2.58
CA VAL A 479 31.54 1.80 2.60
C VAL A 479 30.36 1.71 3.56
N ALA A 480 30.12 2.78 4.31
CA ALA A 480 28.88 2.98 5.07
C ALA A 480 28.20 4.29 4.65
N SER A 481 26.87 4.31 4.67
CA SER A 481 26.04 5.47 4.32
C SER A 481 25.00 5.74 5.41
N CYS A 482 24.74 7.03 5.70
CA CYS A 482 23.65 7.47 6.56
C CYS A 482 23.01 8.72 5.95
N GLN A 483 21.76 8.59 5.47
CA GLN A 483 21.08 9.63 4.71
C GLN A 483 19.95 10.27 5.54
N PHE A 484 20.09 11.55 5.89
CA PHE A 484 19.10 12.31 6.67
C PHE A 484 18.69 11.65 8.00
N ALA A 485 19.64 11.02 8.71
CA ALA A 485 19.33 10.31 9.95
C ALA A 485 20.37 10.46 11.07
N ILE A 486 21.54 11.01 10.81
CA ILE A 486 22.59 11.17 11.84
C ILE A 486 22.14 12.02 13.04
N HIS A 487 21.13 12.88 12.86
CA HIS A 487 20.56 13.73 13.90
C HIS A 487 19.92 12.92 15.04
N TYR A 488 19.42 11.69 14.79
CA TYR A 488 18.91 10.82 15.85
C TYR A 488 20.00 10.40 16.85
N ALA A 489 21.24 10.31 16.40
CA ALA A 489 22.38 10.02 17.28
C ALA A 489 22.85 11.25 18.08
N CYS A 490 22.34 12.46 17.79
CA CYS A 490 22.78 13.69 18.44
C CYS A 490 22.03 14.06 19.73
N GLU A 491 21.28 13.13 20.33
CA GLU A 491 20.60 13.30 21.62
C GLU A 491 21.57 13.58 22.76
N SER A 492 22.72 12.87 22.79
CA SER A 492 23.81 13.13 23.71
C SER A 492 25.15 12.76 23.08
N GLU A 493 26.24 13.26 23.63
CA GLU A 493 27.59 12.88 23.20
C GLU A 493 27.84 11.37 23.38
N GLU A 494 27.30 10.76 24.42
CA GLU A 494 27.46 9.34 24.71
C GLU A 494 26.79 8.50 23.62
N ILE A 495 25.55 8.83 23.26
CA ILE A 495 24.80 8.18 22.18
C ILE A 495 25.54 8.36 20.84
N PHE A 496 26.01 9.56 20.56
CA PHE A 496 26.78 9.83 19.35
C PHE A 496 28.07 9.02 19.28
N ARG A 497 28.78 8.86 20.40
CA ARG A 497 29.98 8.02 20.47
C ARG A 497 29.68 6.55 20.23
N ALA A 498 28.54 6.03 20.70
CA ALA A 498 28.10 4.66 20.39
C ALA A 498 27.83 4.48 18.88
N PHE A 499 27.17 5.46 18.25
CA PHE A 499 27.00 5.50 16.79
C PHE A 499 28.35 5.49 16.05
N VAL A 500 29.31 6.35 16.46
CA VAL A 500 30.63 6.38 15.81
C VAL A 500 31.42 5.09 16.03
N LYS A 501 31.25 4.44 17.20
CA LYS A 501 31.82 3.09 17.45
C LYS A 501 31.29 2.07 16.45
N ASN A 502 29.99 2.11 16.12
CA ASN A 502 29.41 1.25 15.09
C ASN A 502 30.03 1.52 13.72
N VAL A 503 30.11 2.77 13.31
CA VAL A 503 30.76 3.13 12.04
C VAL A 503 32.23 2.67 12.04
N HIS A 504 32.96 2.87 13.15
CA HIS A 504 34.34 2.44 13.28
C HIS A 504 34.52 0.91 13.21
N LYS A 505 33.64 0.15 13.89
CA LYS A 505 33.68 -1.31 13.88
C LYS A 505 33.43 -1.88 12.49
N TYR A 506 32.41 -1.38 11.80
CA TYR A 506 31.89 -2.03 10.60
C TYR A 506 32.33 -1.36 9.27
N CYS A 507 32.77 -0.09 9.27
CA CYS A 507 33.20 0.62 8.05
C CYS A 507 34.73 0.67 7.94
N THR A 508 35.28 0.10 6.86
CA THR A 508 36.75 0.01 6.69
C THR A 508 37.36 1.14 5.87
N ASN A 509 36.58 1.89 5.06
CA ASN A 509 37.13 2.92 4.17
C ASN A 509 36.37 4.24 4.24
N THR A 510 35.14 4.31 3.72
CA THR A 510 34.42 5.56 3.51
C THR A 510 33.07 5.54 4.24
N PHE A 511 32.83 6.57 5.06
CA PHE A 511 31.50 6.86 5.61
C PHE A 511 31.00 8.18 5.04
N PHE A 512 29.81 8.18 4.43
CA PHE A 512 29.23 9.38 3.83
C PHE A 512 27.73 9.51 4.09
N GLY A 513 27.21 10.73 3.96
CA GLY A 513 25.78 10.95 4.13
C GLY A 513 25.35 12.39 4.01
N THR A 514 24.13 12.62 4.47
CA THR A 514 23.46 13.91 4.51
C THR A 514 22.84 14.13 5.88
N CYS A 515 22.78 15.41 6.33
CA CYS A 515 22.08 15.76 7.56
C CYS A 515 21.54 17.19 7.52
N LEU A 516 20.61 17.50 8.41
CA LEU A 516 20.29 18.89 8.76
C LEU A 516 21.49 19.51 9.46
N ASP A 517 21.89 20.71 9.04
CA ASP A 517 22.94 21.51 9.68
C ASP A 517 22.38 22.17 10.93
N GLY A 518 22.93 21.83 12.10
CA GLY A 518 22.41 22.31 13.37
C GLY A 518 22.45 23.84 13.49
N GLN A 519 23.53 24.50 13.02
CA GLN A 519 23.64 25.95 13.04
C GLN A 519 22.59 26.64 12.16
N SER A 520 22.30 26.08 11.00
CA SER A 520 21.29 26.61 10.08
C SER A 520 19.88 26.53 10.67
N VAL A 521 19.54 25.37 11.26
CA VAL A 521 18.24 25.18 11.94
C VAL A 521 18.13 26.09 13.18
N TYR A 522 19.18 26.19 13.98
CA TYR A 522 19.24 27.09 15.12
C TYR A 522 18.98 28.53 14.71
N SER A 523 19.63 29.00 13.65
CA SER A 523 19.46 30.36 13.12
C SER A 523 18.05 30.63 12.63
N LEU A 524 17.39 29.62 11.98
CA LEU A 524 16.00 29.71 11.54
C LEU A 524 15.03 29.88 12.72
N LEU A 525 15.28 29.19 13.84
CA LEU A 525 14.41 29.17 15.02
C LEU A 525 14.78 30.23 16.08
N MET A 526 15.86 31.00 15.89
CA MET A 526 16.26 32.05 16.82
C MET A 526 15.13 33.07 17.01
N GLY A 527 14.75 33.33 18.26
CA GLY A 527 13.67 34.26 18.64
C GLY A 527 12.26 33.73 18.27
N LYS A 528 12.14 32.49 17.79
CA LYS A 528 10.85 31.86 17.45
C LYS A 528 10.73 30.53 18.16
N LYS A 529 9.53 30.16 18.60
CA LYS A 529 9.26 28.79 19.11
C LYS A 529 9.08 27.80 17.97
N THR A 530 8.39 28.22 16.91
CA THR A 530 7.98 27.36 15.79
C THR A 530 8.21 28.08 14.47
N HIS A 531 8.62 27.33 13.45
CA HIS A 531 8.64 27.75 12.05
C HIS A 531 7.82 26.77 11.19
N LEU A 532 6.91 27.32 10.36
CA LEU A 532 6.04 26.56 9.49
C LEU A 532 6.52 26.70 8.04
N PHE A 533 6.51 25.60 7.32
CA PHE A 533 6.76 25.53 5.88
C PHE A 533 5.47 25.12 5.16
N GLY A 534 5.20 25.72 4.02
CA GLY A 534 4.04 25.37 3.22
C GLY A 534 3.40 26.55 2.51
N THR A 535 2.17 26.37 2.11
CA THR A 535 1.35 27.39 1.49
C THR A 535 0.21 27.75 2.42
N GLU A 536 -0.52 28.86 2.16
CA GLU A 536 -1.75 29.20 2.91
C GLU A 536 -2.80 28.05 2.94
N LYS A 537 -2.70 27.12 1.99
CA LYS A 537 -3.66 26.04 1.81
C LYS A 537 -3.16 24.67 2.31
N GLN A 538 -1.84 24.50 2.43
CA GLN A 538 -1.25 23.18 2.75
C GLN A 538 0.05 23.35 3.53
N LEU A 539 0.09 22.77 4.74
CA LEU A 539 1.29 22.67 5.56
C LEU A 539 2.21 21.58 4.98
N ALA A 540 3.47 21.94 4.70
CA ALA A 540 4.47 21.02 4.20
C ALA A 540 5.45 20.56 5.27
N GLY A 541 5.66 21.38 6.31
CA GLY A 541 6.54 21.06 7.43
C GLY A 541 6.38 22.02 8.59
N GLU A 542 6.78 21.55 9.76
CA GLU A 542 6.81 22.34 11.00
C GLU A 542 8.06 21.97 11.80
N PHE A 543 8.80 23.00 12.22
CA PHE A 543 9.92 22.84 13.14
C PHE A 543 9.62 23.61 14.42
N THR A 544 9.55 22.89 15.55
CA THR A 544 9.29 23.46 16.88
C THR A 544 10.47 23.17 17.80
N LYS A 545 11.18 24.22 18.26
CA LYS A 545 12.33 24.04 19.16
C LYS A 545 11.92 23.58 20.55
N LEU A 546 12.74 22.71 21.13
CA LEU A 546 12.58 22.14 22.46
C LEU A 546 13.72 22.60 23.43
N TYR A 547 14.55 23.54 23.01
CA TYR A 547 15.66 24.11 23.76
C TYR A 547 15.46 25.61 24.01
N GLU A 548 16.20 26.19 24.96
CA GLU A 548 16.23 27.63 25.22
C GLU A 548 17.21 28.34 24.31
N ASP A 549 16.88 29.55 23.85
CA ASP A 549 17.77 30.35 23.02
C ASP A 549 19.03 30.78 23.83
N LYS A 550 20.19 30.62 23.21
CA LYS A 550 21.47 31.15 23.65
C LYS A 550 21.84 32.34 22.78
N GLU A 551 22.72 33.21 23.24
CA GLU A 551 23.16 34.38 22.44
C GLU A 551 23.76 33.97 21.09
N ASN A 552 24.50 32.83 21.09
CA ASN A 552 25.16 32.29 19.91
C ASN A 552 24.97 30.80 19.81
N TRP A 553 25.13 30.26 18.60
CA TRP A 553 25.22 28.83 18.34
C TRP A 553 26.37 28.19 19.17
N THR A 554 26.08 27.11 19.82
CA THR A 554 27.05 26.29 20.55
C THR A 554 27.06 24.88 19.98
N GLU A 555 28.25 24.32 19.79
CA GLU A 555 28.45 22.95 19.29
C GLU A 555 28.14 21.93 20.42
N GLU A 556 26.87 21.83 20.79
CA GLU A 556 26.40 20.98 21.89
C GLU A 556 25.40 19.95 21.40
N PHE A 557 25.45 18.73 21.98
CA PHE A 557 24.43 17.70 21.78
C PHE A 557 23.17 18.00 22.62
N GLY A 558 22.05 17.32 22.30
CA GLY A 558 20.83 17.39 23.12
C GLY A 558 19.88 18.54 22.78
N MET A 559 20.18 19.38 21.79
CA MET A 559 19.28 20.46 21.36
C MET A 559 18.17 19.89 20.48
N GLY A 560 17.04 19.49 21.10
CA GLY A 560 15.92 18.85 20.43
C GLY A 560 15.05 19.80 19.61
N VAL A 561 14.59 19.36 18.48
CA VAL A 561 13.58 20.02 17.63
C VAL A 561 12.51 19.00 17.28
N ARG A 562 11.23 19.35 17.50
CA ARG A 562 10.12 18.56 16.98
C ARG A 562 9.94 18.91 15.52
N VAL A 563 10.06 17.91 14.65
CA VAL A 563 9.98 18.04 13.20
C VAL A 563 8.75 17.31 12.69
N PHE A 564 7.93 18.00 11.91
CA PHE A 564 6.88 17.41 11.07
C PHE A 564 7.20 17.72 9.62
N LEU A 565 7.08 16.75 8.76
CA LEU A 565 7.12 16.90 7.29
C LEU A 565 5.89 16.21 6.70
N GLU A 566 5.40 16.71 5.55
CA GLU A 566 4.24 16.15 4.86
C GLU A 566 4.38 14.66 4.49
N SER A 567 5.60 14.12 4.51
CA SER A 567 5.91 12.71 4.28
C SER A 567 5.86 11.85 5.56
N PHE A 568 5.69 12.47 6.74
CA PHE A 568 5.64 11.78 8.02
C PHE A 568 4.19 11.58 8.46
N GLU A 569 3.91 10.45 9.10
CA GLU A 569 2.61 10.19 9.70
C GLU A 569 2.40 11.10 10.92
N LYS A 570 3.43 11.25 11.74
CA LYS A 570 3.43 12.06 12.97
C LYS A 570 4.74 12.84 13.15
N PRO A 571 4.74 13.93 13.94
CA PRO A 571 5.95 14.64 14.27
C PRO A 571 6.95 13.76 15.03
N ALA A 572 8.23 13.87 14.69
CA ALA A 572 9.34 13.23 15.40
C ALA A 572 10.21 14.25 16.14
N VAL A 573 10.89 13.81 17.18
CA VAL A 573 11.93 14.62 17.83
C VAL A 573 13.27 14.28 17.17
N GLU A 574 13.92 15.30 16.65
CA GLU A 574 15.24 15.25 16.06
C GLU A 574 16.17 16.18 16.83
N TYR A 575 17.48 15.98 16.75
CA TYR A 575 18.44 16.79 17.48
C TYR A 575 19.33 17.58 16.51
N LEU A 576 19.62 18.83 16.86
CA LEU A 576 20.53 19.66 16.07
C LEU A 576 21.90 19.02 16.00
N VAL A 577 22.46 18.91 14.80
CA VAL A 577 23.77 18.30 14.56
C VAL A 577 24.87 19.30 14.83
N PRO A 578 25.66 19.13 15.91
CA PRO A 578 26.83 19.98 16.20
C PRO A 578 28.00 19.50 15.33
N PHE A 579 28.03 19.97 14.07
CA PHE A 579 28.88 19.38 13.02
C PHE A 579 30.38 19.46 13.32
N GLY A 580 30.83 20.52 14.03
CA GLY A 580 32.21 20.63 14.51
C GLY A 580 32.57 19.51 15.50
N LYS A 581 31.68 19.25 16.49
CA LYS A 581 31.84 18.14 17.44
C LYS A 581 31.75 16.76 16.78
N VAL A 582 30.83 16.62 15.83
CA VAL A 582 30.74 15.41 15.00
C VAL A 582 32.07 15.12 14.32
N THR A 583 32.67 16.10 13.69
CA THR A 583 33.99 15.99 13.03
C THR A 583 35.11 15.64 14.01
N GLU A 584 35.11 16.25 15.18
CA GLU A 584 36.10 15.99 16.23
C GLU A 584 36.04 14.54 16.70
N ILE A 585 34.82 14.05 17.04
CA ILE A 585 34.62 12.67 17.51
C ILE A 585 34.98 11.64 16.43
N PHE A 586 34.60 11.85 15.19
CA PHE A 586 35.02 10.97 14.09
C PHE A 586 36.56 10.93 13.97
N GLY A 587 37.23 12.10 14.18
CA GLY A 587 38.68 12.18 14.21
C GLY A 587 39.33 11.32 15.30
N GLU A 588 38.74 11.24 16.50
CA GLU A 588 39.20 10.37 17.59
C GLU A 588 39.15 8.89 17.22
N TYR A 589 38.18 8.49 16.35
CA TYR A 589 38.02 7.11 15.86
C TYR A 589 38.74 6.87 14.53
N GLY A 590 39.65 7.76 14.11
CA GLY A 590 40.54 7.59 12.95
C GLY A 590 39.86 7.85 11.60
N PHE A 591 38.81 8.66 11.56
CA PHE A 591 38.22 9.18 10.36
C PHE A 591 38.57 10.65 10.14
N THR A 592 38.83 11.04 8.92
CA THR A 592 39.06 12.42 8.54
C THR A 592 37.96 12.92 7.63
N LEU A 593 37.39 14.08 7.90
CA LEU A 593 36.44 14.74 7.01
C LEU A 593 37.16 15.13 5.71
N GLU A 594 36.81 14.52 4.60
CA GLU A 594 37.41 14.76 3.28
C GLU A 594 36.61 15.81 2.50
N GLU A 595 35.27 15.73 2.54
CA GLU A 595 34.40 16.64 1.81
C GLU A 595 33.16 16.96 2.64
N THR A 596 32.74 18.22 2.62
CA THR A 596 31.41 18.65 3.11
C THR A 596 30.97 19.85 2.30
N SER A 597 29.68 19.93 1.98
CA SER A 597 29.08 21.07 1.26
C SER A 597 27.67 21.30 1.74
N MET A 598 27.29 22.57 1.84
CA MET A 598 25.89 22.94 2.07
C MET A 598 25.07 22.70 0.79
N PHE A 599 23.82 22.35 0.95
CA PHE A 599 22.92 22.13 -0.22
C PHE A 599 22.71 23.41 -1.04
N SER A 600 22.86 24.60 -0.45
CA SER A 600 22.87 25.88 -1.18
C SER A 600 24.01 25.96 -2.20
N GLU A 601 25.22 25.49 -1.84
CA GLU A 601 26.39 25.46 -2.73
C GLU A 601 26.17 24.47 -3.87
N LEU A 602 25.60 23.30 -3.56
CA LEU A 602 25.29 22.27 -4.55
C LEU A 602 24.18 22.70 -5.50
N TYR A 603 23.22 23.49 -5.03
CA TYR A 603 22.12 24.00 -5.84
C TYR A 603 22.60 24.93 -6.95
N GLU A 604 23.59 25.78 -6.69
CA GLU A 604 24.18 26.69 -7.68
C GLU A 604 24.79 25.92 -8.88
N THR A 605 25.25 24.69 -8.64
CA THR A 605 25.83 23.83 -9.69
C THR A 605 24.79 23.00 -10.44
N GLN A 606 23.55 22.89 -9.92
CA GLN A 606 22.50 21.99 -10.42
C GLN A 606 21.24 22.75 -10.88
N LYS A 607 21.35 23.70 -11.80
CA LYS A 607 20.28 24.63 -12.23
C LYS A 607 19.04 24.00 -12.89
N SER A 608 18.88 22.70 -12.90
CA SER A 608 17.79 22.01 -13.62
C SER A 608 16.51 21.82 -12.80
N ILE A 609 16.51 22.09 -11.50
CA ILE A 609 15.34 22.09 -10.61
C ILE A 609 15.17 23.51 -10.08
N SER A 610 13.97 24.08 -10.25
CA SER A 610 13.65 25.41 -9.70
C SER A 610 12.92 25.24 -8.38
N LEU A 611 13.53 25.70 -7.29
CA LEU A 611 12.93 25.72 -5.95
C LEU A 611 12.36 27.10 -5.64
N THR A 612 11.19 27.16 -5.04
CA THR A 612 10.65 28.41 -4.47
C THR A 612 11.50 28.86 -3.31
N HIS A 613 11.37 30.12 -2.87
CA HIS A 613 12.13 30.65 -1.73
C HIS A 613 11.94 29.80 -0.45
N GLU A 614 10.72 29.36 -0.18
CA GLU A 614 10.39 28.53 0.97
C GLU A 614 10.98 27.12 0.87
N GLN A 615 10.92 26.52 -0.32
CA GLN A 615 11.58 25.25 -0.60
C GLN A 615 13.10 25.35 -0.46
N GLN A 616 13.71 26.48 -0.88
CA GLN A 616 15.12 26.76 -0.67
C GLN A 616 15.45 26.89 0.82
N THR A 617 14.62 27.58 1.61
CA THR A 617 14.81 27.73 3.04
C THR A 617 14.94 26.37 3.73
N TYR A 618 14.07 25.42 3.41
CA TYR A 618 14.16 24.06 3.95
C TYR A 618 15.35 23.27 3.36
N ALA A 619 15.47 23.25 2.03
CA ALA A 619 16.50 22.45 1.37
C ALA A 619 17.92 22.86 1.79
N PHE A 620 18.17 24.16 1.92
CA PHE A 620 19.50 24.73 2.17
C PHE A 620 19.96 24.60 3.62
N MET A 621 19.12 24.16 4.53
CA MET A 621 19.53 23.76 5.88
C MET A 621 20.24 22.40 5.93
N ASN A 622 20.38 21.73 4.81
CA ASN A 622 21.03 20.43 4.75
C ASN A 622 22.49 20.57 4.27
N ARG A 623 23.31 19.62 4.72
CA ARG A 623 24.69 19.44 4.28
C ARG A 623 24.99 18.00 3.91
N THR A 624 26.03 17.81 3.09
CA THR A 624 26.68 16.53 2.83
C THR A 624 27.90 16.37 3.73
N PHE A 625 28.33 15.13 3.93
CA PHE A 625 29.61 14.84 4.57
C PHE A 625 30.22 13.56 3.98
N VAL A 626 31.53 13.52 3.89
CA VAL A 626 32.32 12.35 3.49
C VAL A 626 33.51 12.22 4.44
N PHE A 627 33.55 11.14 5.17
CA PHE A 627 34.64 10.78 6.07
C PHE A 627 35.44 9.61 5.47
N LYS A 628 36.77 9.71 5.48
CA LYS A 628 37.69 8.64 5.08
C LYS A 628 38.43 8.10 6.27
N ARG A 629 38.59 6.78 6.35
CA ARG A 629 39.37 6.14 7.40
C ARG A 629 40.87 6.30 7.12
N THR A 630 41.61 6.86 8.04
CA THR A 630 43.06 7.25 7.87
C THR A 630 44.06 6.30 8.55
N GLY A 631 43.65 5.07 8.85
CA GLY A 631 44.60 3.99 9.16
C GLY A 631 45.34 4.02 10.51
N LYS A 632 45.11 4.97 11.41
CA LYS A 632 45.57 4.86 12.79
C LYS A 632 44.53 4.10 13.61
N LYS A 633 44.70 2.77 13.78
CA LYS A 633 44.01 1.99 14.80
C LYS A 633 44.32 2.58 16.18
N ARG A 634 43.35 3.13 16.89
CA ARG A 634 43.38 3.14 18.33
C ARG A 634 43.15 1.70 18.77
N GLU A 635 44.04 1.12 19.56
CA GLU A 635 43.79 -0.23 20.10
C GLU A 635 42.49 -0.20 20.91
N PRO A 636 41.61 -1.17 20.74
CA PRO A 636 40.40 -1.28 21.57
C PRO A 636 40.83 -1.37 23.03
N GLU A 637 40.10 -0.69 23.92
CA GLU A 637 40.22 -0.96 25.36
C GLU A 637 39.97 -2.46 25.58
N PRO A 638 40.77 -3.13 26.43
CA PRO A 638 40.63 -4.57 26.64
C PRO A 638 39.24 -4.87 27.15
N GLU A 639 38.58 -5.84 26.49
CA GLU A 639 37.32 -6.41 26.94
C GLU A 639 37.48 -6.89 28.40
N PRO A 640 36.44 -6.72 29.26
CA PRO A 640 36.49 -7.30 30.61
C PRO A 640 36.65 -8.81 30.52
N GLU A 641 37.65 -9.33 31.21
CA GLU A 641 37.96 -10.79 31.23
C GLU A 641 36.72 -11.61 31.57
N PRO A 642 36.45 -12.69 30.82
CA PRO A 642 35.36 -13.61 31.15
C PRO A 642 35.63 -14.31 32.46
N LEU A 643 34.60 -14.39 33.30
CA LEU A 643 34.63 -15.17 34.54
C LEU A 643 34.98 -16.62 34.25
N PRO A 644 35.78 -17.32 35.13
CA PRO A 644 36.33 -18.62 34.82
C PRO A 644 35.25 -19.69 34.67
N GLY A 645 35.29 -20.35 33.52
CA GLY A 645 34.36 -21.40 33.10
C GLY A 645 34.61 -22.77 33.74
N GLU A 646 33.56 -23.56 33.77
CA GLU A 646 33.56 -24.97 34.13
C GLU A 646 34.18 -25.83 33.00
N PRO A 647 34.67 -27.08 33.28
CA PRO A 647 35.66 -27.78 32.45
C PRO A 647 35.06 -28.51 31.24
N GLU A 648 35.83 -28.46 30.14
CA GLU A 648 35.61 -29.18 28.90
C GLU A 648 35.55 -30.72 29.07
N VAL A 649 34.54 -31.34 28.47
CA VAL A 649 34.50 -32.79 28.24
C VAL A 649 34.95 -33.08 26.80
N LYS A 650 36.06 -33.78 26.64
CA LYS A 650 36.57 -34.28 25.37
C LYS A 650 35.70 -35.40 24.85
N VAL A 651 35.34 -35.35 23.56
CA VAL A 651 34.79 -36.51 22.82
C VAL A 651 35.73 -36.83 21.65
N ASP A 652 36.08 -38.13 21.63
CA ASP A 652 37.09 -38.73 20.74
C ASP A 652 36.71 -38.71 19.24
N GLU A 653 37.76 -38.68 18.43
CA GLU A 653 37.78 -38.86 16.98
C GLU A 653 37.20 -40.21 16.52
N LEU A 654 36.43 -40.17 15.43
CA LEU A 654 36.25 -41.36 14.57
C LEU A 654 36.45 -40.98 13.11
N ALA A 655 37.22 -41.85 12.47
CA ALA A 655 37.85 -41.70 11.16
C ALA A 655 36.89 -41.81 9.95
N PRO A 656 37.32 -41.41 8.74
CA PRO A 656 36.51 -41.19 7.53
C PRO A 656 36.29 -42.45 6.69
N VAL A 657 35.18 -42.51 5.97
CA VAL A 657 34.91 -43.54 4.93
C VAL A 657 34.64 -42.85 3.57
N PRO A 658 34.99 -43.48 2.44
CA PRO A 658 35.54 -42.83 1.27
C PRO A 658 34.57 -42.48 0.12
N ASP A 659 35.13 -41.66 -0.75
CA ASP A 659 34.75 -41.28 -2.14
C ASP A 659 34.03 -42.35 -2.99
N GLU A 660 32.96 -41.94 -3.66
CA GLU A 660 32.58 -42.50 -4.96
C GLU A 660 32.29 -41.40 -6.00
N LYS A 661 33.19 -41.29 -6.95
CA LYS A 661 33.02 -40.59 -8.22
C LYS A 661 32.13 -41.38 -9.16
N LYS A 662 31.34 -40.68 -9.92
CA LYS A 662 30.88 -40.82 -11.32
C LYS A 662 29.39 -40.41 -11.40
N SER A 663 28.92 -39.67 -12.38
CA SER A 663 29.32 -39.41 -13.75
C SER A 663 28.56 -38.20 -14.30
N LYS A 664 29.26 -37.35 -15.03
CA LYS A 664 28.70 -36.31 -15.86
C LYS A 664 27.84 -36.91 -16.98
N ARG A 665 26.55 -36.56 -17.02
CA ARG A 665 25.78 -36.66 -18.26
C ARG A 665 25.04 -35.34 -18.51
N ARG A 666 25.59 -34.66 -19.49
CA ARG A 666 25.11 -33.43 -20.12
C ARG A 666 23.74 -33.69 -20.72
N LEU A 667 22.69 -33.02 -20.21
CA LEU A 667 21.44 -32.80 -20.91
C LEU A 667 21.21 -31.30 -20.99
N LYS A 668 21.58 -30.73 -22.13
CA LYS A 668 21.03 -29.48 -22.61
C LYS A 668 19.53 -29.72 -22.83
N LYS A 669 18.69 -29.23 -21.96
CA LYS A 669 17.27 -28.96 -22.24
C LYS A 669 17.12 -27.45 -22.33
N LYS A 670 17.00 -26.96 -23.56
CA LYS A 670 16.55 -25.64 -23.93
C LYS A 670 15.18 -25.45 -23.25
N ALA A 671 15.07 -24.53 -22.29
CA ALA A 671 13.79 -24.07 -21.80
C ALA A 671 13.17 -23.28 -22.97
N GLU A 672 12.17 -23.83 -23.61
CA GLU A 672 11.21 -23.08 -24.42
C GLU A 672 10.40 -22.25 -23.40
N GLU A 673 10.59 -20.91 -23.41
CA GLU A 673 9.62 -20.00 -22.81
C GLU A 673 8.30 -20.26 -23.55
N GLU A 674 7.25 -20.68 -22.84
CA GLU A 674 5.90 -20.74 -23.39
C GLU A 674 5.48 -19.30 -23.72
N GLU A 675 5.39 -19.00 -25.01
CA GLU A 675 4.92 -17.73 -25.53
C GLU A 675 3.41 -17.61 -25.17
N LEU A 676 3.03 -16.64 -24.33
CA LEU A 676 1.65 -16.42 -23.92
C LEU A 676 0.76 -16.13 -25.14
N GLU A 677 -0.39 -16.78 -25.23
CA GLU A 677 -1.34 -16.56 -26.33
C GLU A 677 -1.81 -15.08 -26.34
N PRO A 678 -1.63 -14.34 -27.45
CA PRO A 678 -1.94 -12.93 -27.52
C PRO A 678 -3.46 -12.65 -27.48
N VAL A 679 -3.80 -11.46 -26.96
CA VAL A 679 -5.14 -10.89 -27.05
C VAL A 679 -5.26 -10.18 -28.40
N LEU A 680 -6.11 -10.69 -29.27
CA LEU A 680 -6.35 -10.14 -30.60
C LEU A 680 -7.69 -9.41 -30.71
N PHE A 681 -7.72 -8.30 -31.44
CA PHE A 681 -8.92 -7.57 -31.80
C PHE A 681 -8.81 -6.96 -33.20
N ASN A 682 -9.94 -6.68 -33.86
CA ASN A 682 -9.97 -6.07 -35.20
C ASN A 682 -11.09 -5.01 -35.35
N VAL A 683 -11.16 -4.35 -36.52
CA VAL A 683 -12.10 -3.28 -36.82
C VAL A 683 -13.52 -3.79 -37.18
N GLY A 684 -13.69 -5.08 -37.42
CA GLY A 684 -14.90 -5.59 -38.07
C GLY A 684 -15.68 -6.64 -37.26
N ASP A 685 -15.34 -6.84 -36.00
CA ASP A 685 -16.02 -7.84 -35.20
C ASP A 685 -17.36 -7.32 -34.64
N GLU A 686 -18.36 -7.22 -35.53
CA GLU A 686 -19.75 -6.96 -35.16
C GLU A 686 -20.38 -8.14 -34.41
N THR A 687 -19.70 -9.31 -34.33
CA THR A 687 -20.15 -10.51 -33.63
C THR A 687 -19.95 -10.45 -32.12
N GLY A 688 -19.39 -9.35 -31.60
CA GLY A 688 -19.32 -9.10 -30.16
C GLY A 688 -18.21 -9.85 -29.43
N GLY A 689 -17.10 -10.14 -30.07
CA GLY A 689 -15.91 -10.70 -29.41
C GLY A 689 -15.51 -9.90 -28.17
N VAL A 690 -14.99 -10.60 -27.17
CA VAL A 690 -14.69 -10.04 -25.82
C VAL A 690 -13.87 -8.75 -25.87
N PHE A 691 -12.99 -8.61 -26.87
CA PHE A 691 -12.09 -7.46 -27.05
C PHE A 691 -12.43 -6.56 -28.24
N SER A 692 -13.59 -6.77 -28.89
CA SER A 692 -14.03 -5.95 -30.06
C SER A 692 -14.06 -4.45 -29.76
N LYS A 693 -14.40 -4.07 -28.52
CA LYS A 693 -14.44 -2.69 -28.07
C LYS A 693 -13.04 -2.05 -27.88
N PHE A 694 -11.95 -2.79 -27.99
CA PHE A 694 -10.58 -2.22 -27.98
C PHE A 694 -10.28 -1.47 -29.29
N SER A 695 -10.99 -1.78 -30.36
CA SER A 695 -10.87 -1.09 -31.64
C SER A 695 -11.10 0.42 -31.53
N ASN A 696 -10.33 1.21 -32.28
CA ASN A 696 -10.50 2.66 -32.41
C ASN A 696 -11.82 3.07 -33.04
N ASP A 697 -12.44 2.19 -33.80
CA ASP A 697 -13.72 2.40 -34.49
C ASP A 697 -14.94 2.04 -33.62
N ALA A 698 -14.72 1.41 -32.44
CA ALA A 698 -15.79 1.05 -31.52
C ALA A 698 -16.55 2.30 -31.05
N LYS A 699 -17.87 2.22 -30.96
CA LYS A 699 -18.76 3.30 -30.54
C LYS A 699 -18.73 3.55 -29.04
N GLU A 700 -17.53 3.83 -28.55
CA GLU A 700 -17.29 4.26 -27.17
C GLU A 700 -16.84 5.71 -27.20
N SER A 701 -17.75 6.61 -26.81
CA SER A 701 -17.52 8.06 -26.85
C SER A 701 -16.46 8.48 -25.85
N LEU A 702 -15.72 9.53 -26.16
CA LEU A 702 -14.69 10.06 -25.29
C LEU A 702 -14.77 11.59 -25.27
N ASP A 703 -14.58 12.16 -24.09
CA ASP A 703 -14.56 13.61 -23.86
C ASP A 703 -13.11 14.08 -23.71
N ILE A 704 -12.67 14.94 -24.63
CA ILE A 704 -11.34 15.54 -24.58
C ILE A 704 -11.45 17.04 -24.85
N GLY A 705 -10.89 17.86 -23.96
CA GLY A 705 -10.86 19.30 -24.10
C GLY A 705 -12.27 19.97 -24.16
N GLY A 706 -13.25 19.35 -23.46
CA GLY A 706 -14.63 19.85 -23.42
C GLY A 706 -15.48 19.52 -24.66
N LYS A 707 -14.97 18.67 -25.56
CA LYS A 707 -15.71 18.16 -26.75
C LYS A 707 -15.86 16.64 -26.67
N THR A 708 -17.05 16.15 -27.02
CA THR A 708 -17.35 14.72 -27.11
C THR A 708 -17.09 14.19 -28.51
N TYR A 709 -16.31 13.12 -28.61
CA TYR A 709 -16.02 12.44 -29.89
C TYR A 709 -16.64 11.04 -29.87
N PRO A 710 -17.38 10.62 -30.93
CA PRO A 710 -18.08 9.36 -30.96
C PRO A 710 -17.17 8.11 -30.88
N THR A 711 -15.94 8.20 -31.37
CA THR A 711 -14.94 7.12 -31.34
C THR A 711 -13.51 7.71 -31.31
N VAL A 712 -12.53 6.92 -30.96
CA VAL A 712 -11.09 7.28 -31.08
C VAL A 712 -10.77 7.77 -32.50
N THR A 713 -11.30 7.10 -33.53
CA THR A 713 -11.08 7.48 -34.93
C THR A 713 -11.63 8.87 -35.27
N HIS A 714 -12.73 9.31 -34.62
CA HIS A 714 -13.24 10.70 -34.80
C HIS A 714 -12.30 11.72 -34.18
N TYR A 715 -11.79 11.45 -32.98
CA TYR A 715 -10.83 12.37 -32.33
C TYR A 715 -9.54 12.48 -33.12
N VAL A 716 -8.91 11.36 -33.45
CA VAL A 716 -7.63 11.33 -34.18
C VAL A 716 -7.78 12.02 -35.55
N GLY A 717 -8.86 11.72 -36.26
CA GLY A 717 -9.15 12.36 -37.57
C GLY A 717 -9.41 13.86 -37.47
N SER A 718 -10.13 14.30 -36.41
CA SER A 718 -10.37 15.73 -36.14
C SER A 718 -9.06 16.46 -35.88
N MET A 719 -8.15 15.86 -35.09
CA MET A 719 -6.83 16.44 -34.80
C MET A 719 -5.93 16.49 -36.04
N GLU A 720 -6.01 15.48 -36.95
CA GLU A 720 -5.31 15.46 -38.22
C GLU A 720 -5.78 16.62 -39.14
N ALA A 721 -7.10 16.87 -39.18
CA ALA A 721 -7.69 17.98 -39.95
C ALA A 721 -7.27 19.33 -39.37
N LEU A 722 -7.25 19.51 -38.04
CA LEU A 722 -6.80 20.73 -37.38
C LEU A 722 -5.32 21.01 -37.60
N GLU A 723 -4.47 19.98 -37.56
CA GLU A 723 -3.03 20.12 -37.86
C GLU A 723 -2.82 20.59 -39.32
N ALA A 724 -3.67 20.17 -40.25
CA ALA A 724 -3.69 20.63 -41.62
C ALA A 724 -4.37 22.01 -41.80
N LYS A 725 -4.72 22.69 -40.68
CA LYS A 725 -5.43 24.01 -40.67
C LYS A 725 -6.77 23.98 -41.41
N ASN A 726 -7.49 22.88 -41.33
CA ASN A 726 -8.77 22.67 -42.00
C ASN A 726 -9.90 22.45 -40.98
N ASP A 727 -10.32 23.54 -40.34
CA ASP A 727 -11.36 23.51 -39.30
C ASP A 727 -12.71 22.99 -39.85
N ALA A 728 -13.07 23.32 -41.08
CA ALA A 728 -14.29 22.85 -41.72
C ALA A 728 -14.29 21.32 -41.90
N LEU A 729 -13.14 20.71 -42.20
CA LEU A 729 -12.99 19.28 -42.28
C LEU A 729 -13.05 18.64 -40.87
N SER A 730 -12.47 19.27 -39.85
CA SER A 730 -12.55 18.82 -38.46
C SER A 730 -14.00 18.74 -37.96
N GLU A 731 -14.81 19.79 -38.24
CA GLU A 731 -16.25 19.82 -37.91
C GLU A 731 -17.04 18.73 -38.65
N LYS A 732 -16.70 18.51 -39.91
CA LYS A 732 -17.33 17.49 -40.74
C LYS A 732 -16.97 16.06 -40.25
N ILE A 733 -15.77 15.86 -39.73
CA ILE A 733 -15.33 14.63 -39.14
C ILE A 733 -16.07 14.39 -37.82
N LEU A 734 -16.20 15.40 -36.97
CA LEU A 734 -16.93 15.30 -35.71
C LEU A 734 -18.39 14.90 -35.90
N SER A 735 -19.04 15.39 -36.95
CA SER A 735 -20.43 15.08 -37.30
C SER A 735 -20.60 13.82 -38.16
N ALA A 736 -19.53 13.11 -38.48
CA ALA A 736 -19.57 11.90 -39.29
C ALA A 736 -20.32 10.75 -38.59
N GLY A 737 -21.22 10.08 -39.24
CA GLY A 737 -22.04 9.02 -38.68
C GLY A 737 -21.29 7.70 -38.40
N SER A 738 -20.02 7.58 -38.83
CA SER A 738 -19.22 6.35 -38.61
C SER A 738 -17.74 6.59 -38.82
N ALA A 739 -16.90 5.78 -38.17
CA ALA A 739 -15.44 5.77 -38.36
C ALA A 739 -15.03 5.52 -39.84
N LYS A 740 -15.83 4.76 -40.58
CA LYS A 740 -15.61 4.57 -42.03
C LYS A 740 -15.79 5.87 -42.81
N ALA A 741 -16.78 6.69 -42.45
CA ALA A 741 -16.99 8.01 -43.07
C ALA A 741 -15.84 8.96 -42.73
N VAL A 742 -15.32 8.95 -41.47
CA VAL A 742 -14.14 9.71 -41.08
C VAL A 742 -12.95 9.35 -41.97
N LYS A 743 -12.64 8.07 -42.10
CA LYS A 743 -11.52 7.57 -42.93
C LYS A 743 -11.69 7.97 -44.40
N ALA A 744 -12.93 8.03 -44.91
CA ALA A 744 -13.20 8.49 -46.29
C ALA A 744 -12.96 9.99 -46.47
N HIS A 745 -13.27 10.82 -45.45
CA HIS A 745 -12.98 12.24 -45.45
C HIS A 745 -11.47 12.54 -45.42
N LEU A 746 -10.71 11.80 -44.65
CA LEU A 746 -9.25 11.96 -44.51
C LEU A 746 -8.44 11.51 -45.76
N LYS A 747 -8.98 10.65 -46.61
CA LYS A 747 -8.30 10.17 -47.84
C LYS A 747 -7.82 11.26 -48.77
N LYS A 748 -8.43 12.44 -48.72
CA LYS A 748 -8.12 13.59 -49.57
C LYS A 748 -7.18 14.58 -48.89
N LEU A 749 -6.82 14.36 -47.62
CA LEU A 749 -5.94 15.24 -46.89
C LEU A 749 -4.49 14.91 -47.21
N ALA A 750 -3.68 15.93 -47.52
CA ALA A 750 -2.25 15.75 -47.73
C ALA A 750 -1.57 15.43 -46.37
N LYS A 751 -0.76 14.42 -46.33
CA LYS A 751 0.03 14.09 -45.15
C LYS A 751 1.09 15.15 -44.94
N SER A 752 1.24 15.61 -43.68
CA SER A 752 2.27 16.57 -43.27
C SER A 752 3.27 15.93 -42.33
N ASP A 753 4.53 16.34 -42.42
CA ASP A 753 5.60 15.84 -41.49
C ASP A 753 5.26 16.21 -40.05
N SER A 754 4.61 17.35 -39.82
CA SER A 754 4.15 17.78 -38.50
C SER A 754 3.12 16.82 -37.91
N TRP A 755 2.18 16.31 -38.71
CA TRP A 755 1.22 15.27 -38.27
C TRP A 755 1.90 13.94 -38.00
N GLU A 756 2.81 13.50 -38.87
CA GLU A 756 3.55 12.25 -38.67
C GLU A 756 4.33 12.25 -37.36
N ALA A 757 4.83 13.40 -36.90
CA ALA A 757 5.52 13.56 -35.61
C ALA A 757 4.58 13.50 -34.40
N LYS A 758 3.30 13.90 -34.56
CA LYS A 758 2.32 14.05 -33.46
C LYS A 758 1.34 12.89 -33.34
N LYS A 759 1.08 12.16 -34.41
CA LYS A 759 0.02 11.14 -34.50
C LYS A 759 0.07 10.06 -33.40
N ASP A 760 1.27 9.65 -32.97
CA ASP A 760 1.45 8.64 -31.93
C ASP A 760 1.01 9.19 -30.58
N GLN A 761 1.30 10.47 -30.28
CA GLN A 761 0.87 11.09 -29.02
C GLN A 761 -0.64 11.34 -29.02
N VAL A 762 -1.20 11.83 -30.12
CA VAL A 762 -2.66 12.03 -30.26
C VAL A 762 -3.40 10.70 -30.09
N MET A 763 -2.85 9.61 -30.61
CA MET A 763 -3.42 8.28 -30.41
C MET A 763 -3.35 7.82 -28.94
N ARG A 764 -2.23 8.06 -28.25
CA ARG A 764 -2.11 7.77 -26.81
C ARG A 764 -3.14 8.51 -25.99
N ASP A 765 -3.32 9.79 -26.24
CA ASP A 765 -4.28 10.64 -25.52
C ASP A 765 -5.71 10.14 -25.72
N ALA A 766 -6.08 9.80 -26.96
CA ALA A 766 -7.40 9.28 -27.29
C ALA A 766 -7.69 7.90 -26.65
N VAL A 767 -6.73 6.97 -26.75
CA VAL A 767 -6.85 5.63 -26.17
C VAL A 767 -6.93 5.74 -24.64
N ARG A 768 -6.09 6.59 -24.04
CA ARG A 768 -6.14 6.83 -22.58
C ARG A 768 -7.50 7.40 -22.16
N ALA A 769 -8.01 8.42 -22.84
CA ALA A 769 -9.31 9.03 -22.52
C ALA A 769 -10.43 7.97 -22.59
N LYS A 770 -10.47 7.18 -23.65
CA LYS A 770 -11.44 6.10 -23.83
C LYS A 770 -11.43 5.11 -22.66
N PHE A 771 -10.29 4.56 -22.32
CA PHE A 771 -10.21 3.51 -21.30
C PHE A 771 -10.35 4.05 -19.86
N ILE A 772 -10.05 5.33 -19.62
CA ILE A 772 -10.30 5.97 -18.31
C ILE A 772 -11.79 6.27 -18.14
N GLN A 773 -12.46 6.75 -19.20
CA GLN A 773 -13.86 7.15 -19.13
C GLN A 773 -14.83 5.96 -19.16
N HIS A 774 -14.39 4.77 -19.59
CA HIS A 774 -15.18 3.54 -19.64
C HIS A 774 -14.65 2.47 -18.67
N PRO A 775 -15.16 2.39 -17.43
CA PRO A 775 -14.65 1.47 -16.39
C PRO A 775 -14.67 -0.02 -16.79
N ASP A 776 -15.67 -0.43 -17.59
CA ASP A 776 -15.77 -1.80 -18.12
C ASP A 776 -14.63 -2.14 -19.11
N LEU A 777 -14.23 -1.17 -19.95
CA LEU A 777 -13.09 -1.35 -20.86
C LEU A 777 -11.76 -1.32 -20.09
N ARG A 778 -11.66 -0.46 -19.10
CA ARG A 778 -10.49 -0.42 -18.19
C ARG A 778 -10.29 -1.77 -17.51
N MET A 779 -11.34 -2.37 -16.95
CA MET A 779 -11.27 -3.69 -16.31
C MET A 779 -10.87 -4.78 -17.32
N LYS A 780 -11.44 -4.77 -18.53
CA LYS A 780 -11.08 -5.74 -19.58
C LYS A 780 -9.63 -5.60 -20.02
N LEU A 781 -9.10 -4.37 -20.09
CA LEU A 781 -7.70 -4.13 -20.42
C LEU A 781 -6.76 -4.65 -19.32
N LEU A 782 -7.06 -4.38 -18.07
CA LEU A 782 -6.33 -4.94 -16.93
C LEU A 782 -6.40 -6.47 -16.89
N GLY A 783 -7.55 -7.05 -17.21
CA GLY A 783 -7.74 -8.51 -17.28
C GLY A 783 -7.03 -9.20 -18.45
N THR A 784 -6.34 -8.49 -19.33
CA THR A 784 -5.46 -9.10 -20.34
C THR A 784 -4.12 -9.55 -19.76
N ASP A 785 -3.85 -9.22 -18.51
CA ASP A 785 -2.64 -9.57 -17.75
C ASP A 785 -1.34 -9.28 -18.53
N LYS A 786 -0.42 -10.22 -18.62
CA LYS A 786 0.85 -10.07 -19.35
C LYS A 786 0.77 -10.49 -20.83
N ARG A 787 -0.41 -10.87 -21.29
CA ARG A 787 -0.61 -11.31 -22.67
C ARG A 787 -0.29 -10.17 -23.65
N PRO A 788 0.44 -10.45 -24.74
CA PRO A 788 0.60 -9.48 -25.81
C PRO A 788 -0.74 -9.05 -26.40
N ILE A 789 -0.91 -7.76 -26.69
CA ILE A 789 -2.13 -7.22 -27.30
C ILE A 789 -1.88 -6.87 -28.77
N GLY A 790 -2.67 -7.44 -29.67
CA GLY A 790 -2.48 -7.27 -31.11
C GLY A 790 -3.71 -6.72 -31.84
N PHE A 791 -3.55 -5.60 -32.56
CA PHE A 791 -4.55 -5.14 -33.51
C PHE A 791 -4.40 -5.89 -34.82
N ALA A 792 -5.31 -6.84 -35.07
CA ALA A 792 -5.24 -7.80 -36.18
C ALA A 792 -5.88 -7.25 -37.45
N ASP A 793 -5.12 -6.44 -38.21
CA ASP A 793 -5.48 -6.00 -39.57
C ASP A 793 -4.32 -6.36 -40.51
N ALA A 794 -4.61 -7.16 -41.54
CA ALA A 794 -3.64 -7.61 -42.54
C ALA A 794 -3.05 -6.47 -43.40
N ARG A 795 -3.75 -5.32 -43.45
CA ARG A 795 -3.39 -4.16 -44.29
C ARG A 795 -2.73 -3.06 -43.48
N ASP A 796 -2.86 -3.10 -42.16
CA ASP A 796 -2.25 -2.09 -41.30
C ASP A 796 -0.97 -2.65 -40.62
N VAL A 797 0.17 -2.24 -41.17
CA VAL A 797 1.50 -2.63 -40.66
C VAL A 797 2.07 -1.61 -39.66
N TYR A 798 1.42 -0.45 -39.45
CA TYR A 798 1.85 0.57 -38.52
C TYR A 798 1.13 0.45 -37.17
N TRP A 799 -0.19 0.59 -37.17
CA TRP A 799 -1.00 0.44 -35.97
C TRP A 799 -1.28 -1.01 -35.60
N GLY A 800 -1.34 -1.90 -36.61
CA GLY A 800 -1.68 -3.31 -36.46
C GLY A 800 -0.48 -4.26 -36.57
N ILE A 801 -0.80 -5.55 -36.39
CA ILE A 801 0.18 -6.67 -36.46
C ILE A 801 0.51 -7.08 -37.90
N GLY A 802 -0.16 -6.49 -38.90
CA GLY A 802 0.07 -6.78 -40.33
C GLY A 802 -0.37 -8.19 -40.76
N THR A 803 -1.27 -8.81 -40.03
CA THR A 803 -1.84 -10.12 -40.33
C THR A 803 -3.29 -10.21 -39.85
N SER A 804 -4.10 -11.09 -40.48
CA SER A 804 -5.48 -11.33 -40.07
C SER A 804 -5.56 -12.18 -38.82
N MET A 805 -6.61 -11.95 -38.01
CA MET A 805 -6.86 -12.65 -36.72
C MET A 805 -6.91 -14.19 -36.89
N ASP A 806 -7.41 -14.68 -38.04
CA ASP A 806 -7.66 -16.10 -38.30
C ASP A 806 -6.42 -16.91 -38.70
N THR A 807 -5.26 -16.27 -38.72
CA THR A 807 -4.01 -16.91 -39.13
C THR A 807 -3.20 -17.44 -37.96
N ASP A 808 -2.51 -18.57 -38.11
CA ASP A 808 -1.57 -19.10 -37.10
C ASP A 808 -0.42 -18.13 -36.79
N LYS A 809 -0.16 -17.17 -37.68
CA LYS A 809 0.83 -16.11 -37.44
C LYS A 809 0.35 -15.08 -36.43
N ALA A 810 -0.95 -14.86 -36.34
CA ALA A 810 -1.53 -13.93 -35.36
C ALA A 810 -1.41 -14.45 -33.92
N LYS A 811 -1.43 -15.78 -33.73
CA LYS A 811 -1.37 -16.45 -32.41
C LYS A 811 -0.01 -16.40 -31.74
N SER A 812 1.02 -15.90 -32.40
CA SER A 812 2.39 -15.80 -31.86
C SER A 812 2.92 -14.40 -32.10
N ALA A 813 3.19 -13.64 -31.05
CA ALA A 813 3.64 -12.25 -31.14
C ALA A 813 4.97 -12.11 -31.89
N SER A 814 5.84 -13.11 -31.79
CA SER A 814 7.13 -13.15 -32.51
C SER A 814 7.00 -13.28 -34.03
N LYS A 815 5.81 -13.65 -34.56
CA LYS A 815 5.54 -13.79 -35.98
C LYS A 815 4.80 -12.60 -36.60
N TRP A 816 4.50 -11.57 -35.85
CA TRP A 816 3.82 -10.37 -36.35
C TRP A 816 4.72 -9.58 -37.33
N ARG A 817 4.15 -9.11 -38.40
CA ARG A 817 4.86 -8.35 -39.45
C ARG A 817 4.77 -6.85 -39.27
N GLY A 818 3.70 -6.38 -38.61
CA GLY A 818 3.46 -4.95 -38.36
C GLY A 818 4.10 -4.48 -37.06
N LEU A 819 4.24 -3.17 -36.91
CA LEU A 819 4.80 -2.50 -35.73
C LEU A 819 3.92 -2.61 -34.50
N ASN A 820 2.62 -2.88 -34.71
CA ASN A 820 1.61 -3.01 -33.66
C ASN A 820 1.59 -1.85 -32.66
N LYS A 821 1.70 -0.62 -33.15
CA LYS A 821 1.75 0.59 -32.30
C LYS A 821 0.53 0.72 -31.41
N LEU A 822 -0.68 0.36 -31.89
CA LEU A 822 -1.91 0.42 -31.10
C LEU A 822 -1.89 -0.61 -29.95
N GLY A 823 -1.46 -1.85 -30.21
CA GLY A 823 -1.32 -2.86 -29.18
C GLY A 823 -0.32 -2.45 -28.10
N LYS A 824 0.84 -1.90 -28.52
CA LYS A 824 1.84 -1.37 -27.56
C LYS A 824 1.31 -0.20 -26.72
N ILE A 825 0.53 0.71 -27.29
CA ILE A 825 -0.13 1.79 -26.53
C ILE A 825 -1.09 1.22 -25.49
N LEU A 826 -1.83 0.17 -25.83
CA LEU A 826 -2.72 -0.52 -24.88
C LEU A 826 -1.94 -1.25 -23.78
N GLU A 827 -0.82 -1.87 -24.10
CA GLU A 827 0.08 -2.52 -23.12
C GLU A 827 0.72 -1.48 -22.19
N GLU A 828 1.20 -0.34 -22.73
CA GLU A 828 1.71 0.80 -21.95
C GLU A 828 0.62 1.38 -21.05
N LEU A 829 -0.61 1.55 -21.56
CA LEU A 829 -1.74 2.03 -20.77
C LEU A 829 -2.13 1.04 -19.68
N ARG A 830 -2.18 -0.26 -19.99
CA ARG A 830 -2.43 -1.32 -19.02
C ARG A 830 -1.43 -1.27 -17.86
N ALA A 831 -0.14 -1.14 -18.17
CA ALA A 831 0.91 -1.05 -17.17
C ALA A 831 0.71 0.18 -16.25
N ARG A 832 0.40 1.35 -16.83
CA ARG A 832 0.12 2.57 -16.05
C ARG A 832 -1.15 2.45 -15.20
N LEU A 833 -2.23 1.90 -15.76
CA LEU A 833 -3.48 1.68 -15.01
C LEU A 833 -3.33 0.65 -13.88
N ALA A 834 -2.44 -0.32 -14.06
CA ALA A 834 -2.07 -1.25 -12.99
C ALA A 834 -1.21 -0.56 -11.91
N GLU A 835 -0.31 0.36 -12.30
CA GLU A 835 0.45 1.20 -11.36
C GLU A 835 -0.44 2.22 -10.62
N GLU A 836 -1.45 2.79 -11.28
CA GLU A 836 -2.42 3.71 -10.67
C GLU A 836 -3.42 2.99 -9.75
N ALA A 837 -3.62 1.69 -9.93
CA ALA A 837 -4.53 0.86 -9.12
C ALA A 837 -3.81 0.13 -7.98
N SER A 838 -2.47 0.08 -7.99
CA SER A 838 -1.60 -0.45 -6.92
C SER A 838 -1.19 0.66 -5.94
#